data_9a19ba0a5d2e4e9f8a3ebc1c836b3edd
#
_entry.id   9a19ba0a5d2e4e9f8a3ebc1c836b3edd
#
_cell.length_a   1.000
_cell.length_b   1.000
_cell.length_c   1.000
_cell.angle_alpha   90.00
_cell.angle_beta   90.00
_cell.angle_gamma   90.00
#
_symmetry.space_group_name_H-M   'P 1'
#
loop_
_entity.id
_entity.type
_entity.pdbx_description
1 polymer ?
#
loop_
_entity_poly.entity_id
_entity_poly.type
_entity_poly.pdbx_seq_one_letter_code
_entity_poly.pdbx_strand_id
1 'polypeptide(L)'
;MASLTVEGEPQPVSIAAPVERHGLTEAEYGLVVEALGREPNPVELGMFGAMWSEHCAYKHSRTLLSGLPSRGERVLVGPGENAGALDIGDGLAVVFKVESHNHPSAVEPYQGAATGVGGIIRDIFTMGARPIALLNSLRFGPLDPAEDASHRTDAAAATRNRYLLGGVVAGIAGYGNCIGIPDVGGEIGFDATYNGNPLVNAMCVGIARHEEITLARAAGSGNALLLVGASTGRDGIQGASFASATLGEDRDERRPAVQVGNPFLEKLLMEACLELSGSDSVVAMQDLGAAGLTCALAELSARGDCGAEVDLDLVPRREPGMTPYEVLLSESQERMLLVVRAGDEAAVQAVFARYDLHAVVIGRVIGEPVVRAMAGGDPVCAVPGGALADDAPRYTPPAAPSADLAARRAERLDDLAAEAPTTETLLQLLASPNARSRKPVWRRYDHMNGTNTLVGPGAGDAALLRIKGTRRALALSLDGPGRLGALDPRLAGAAAVVEAALNVACSGATPIGITNCLNFASPERPAGYWELSEAVAGMADACRALGIPIVSGNVSLYNETPDGPILPTPVVGMVGLLEDREGAVPMRWADGDEIWLLGAPAWDAAALPGSELAWRRGRFGGQPWLDLALAVQLVSLLGALSARGSLRGAHDTSVGGLGVALARLAIASDRGATVSLPPEAAALPSASLFGESGGRVLVAVTPGSGAGLLGAADAQGVSAARLGVAGGDGLAIVVGEARLSVSLDQLRAAWTTPF
;
A
#
# COMPACT_ATOMS: atom_id res chain seq x y z
N MET A 1 -7.67 -23.52 63.61
CA MET A 1 -6.81 -22.33 63.62
C MET A 1 -5.44 -22.78 63.12
N ALA A 2 -5.16 -22.49 61.86
CA ALA A 2 -3.81 -22.66 61.31
C ALA A 2 -3.44 -21.29 60.69
N SER A 3 -2.40 -20.68 61.24
CA SER A 3 -1.86 -19.40 60.85
C SER A 3 -1.13 -19.55 59.50
N LEU A 4 -1.59 -18.87 58.48
CA LEU A 4 -0.86 -18.62 57.25
C LEU A 4 0.09 -17.44 57.51
N THR A 5 1.36 -17.73 57.69
CA THR A 5 2.45 -16.76 57.58
C THR A 5 2.72 -16.50 56.11
N VAL A 6 2.45 -15.29 55.65
CA VAL A 6 2.92 -14.78 54.36
C VAL A 6 4.31 -14.22 54.61
N GLU A 7 5.35 -15.02 54.30
CA GLU A 7 6.72 -14.54 54.13
C GLU A 7 6.97 -14.35 52.64
N GLY A 8 7.32 -13.14 52.27
CA GLY A 8 7.83 -12.78 50.95
C GLY A 8 7.97 -11.26 50.86
N GLU A 9 9.12 -10.73 51.30
CA GLU A 9 9.50 -9.37 50.96
C GLU A 9 9.54 -9.27 49.41
N PRO A 10 8.95 -8.21 48.82
CA PRO A 10 9.07 -8.03 47.37
C PRO A 10 10.55 -7.86 47.01
N GLN A 11 11.08 -8.79 46.23
CA GLN A 11 12.39 -8.62 45.63
C GLN A 11 12.38 -7.37 44.75
N PRO A 12 13.43 -6.55 44.77
CA PRO A 12 13.53 -5.39 43.87
C PRO A 12 13.43 -5.91 42.44
N VAL A 13 12.37 -5.51 41.74
CA VAL A 13 12.17 -5.80 40.33
C VAL A 13 13.36 -5.20 39.58
N SER A 14 14.15 -6.05 38.92
CA SER A 14 15.27 -5.59 38.09
C SER A 14 14.77 -4.52 37.12
N ILE A 15 15.47 -3.39 37.02
CA ILE A 15 15.14 -2.27 36.12
C ILE A 15 15.04 -2.75 34.65
N ALA A 16 15.82 -3.76 34.26
CA ALA A 16 15.81 -4.34 32.91
C ALA A 16 14.43 -4.93 32.51
N ALA A 17 13.73 -5.60 33.42
CA ALA A 17 12.46 -6.24 33.08
C ALA A 17 11.32 -5.27 32.67
N PRO A 18 11.14 -4.06 33.24
CA PRO A 18 10.18 -3.07 32.77
C PRO A 18 10.55 -2.49 31.39
N VAL A 19 11.84 -2.25 31.13
CA VAL A 19 12.34 -1.63 29.88
C VAL A 19 12.11 -2.58 28.69
N GLU A 20 12.52 -3.84 28.81
CA GLU A 20 12.31 -4.86 27.79
C GLU A 20 10.84 -5.11 27.46
N ARG A 21 9.95 -5.06 28.44
CA ARG A 21 8.49 -5.21 28.25
C ARG A 21 7.89 -4.13 27.36
N HIS A 22 8.52 -2.97 27.27
CA HIS A 22 8.09 -1.86 26.42
C HIS A 22 8.85 -1.80 25.08
N GLY A 23 9.68 -2.81 24.77
CA GLY A 23 10.42 -2.87 23.50
C GLY A 23 11.52 -1.82 23.37
N LEU A 24 11.98 -1.26 24.50
CA LEU A 24 13.08 -0.30 24.55
C LEU A 24 14.40 -1.02 24.88
N THR A 25 15.50 -0.55 24.32
CA THR A 25 16.85 -0.95 24.69
C THR A 25 17.33 -0.14 25.93
N GLU A 26 18.36 -0.61 26.61
CA GLU A 26 18.98 0.16 27.71
C GLU A 26 19.49 1.53 27.25
N ALA A 27 20.00 1.63 26.03
CA ALA A 27 20.46 2.87 25.44
C ALA A 27 19.28 3.85 25.22
N GLU A 28 18.18 3.37 24.70
CA GLU A 28 16.94 4.15 24.51
C GLU A 28 16.36 4.60 25.86
N TYR A 29 16.39 3.73 26.87
CA TYR A 29 16.00 4.12 28.23
C TYR A 29 16.84 5.28 28.75
N GLY A 30 18.17 5.25 28.53
CA GLY A 30 19.04 6.37 28.87
C GLY A 30 18.62 7.69 28.22
N LEU A 31 18.22 7.65 26.94
CA LEU A 31 17.70 8.82 26.22
C LEU A 31 16.35 9.30 26.79
N VAL A 32 15.48 8.39 27.22
CA VAL A 32 14.22 8.73 27.88
C VAL A 32 14.47 9.48 29.19
N VAL A 33 15.43 8.99 30.03
CA VAL A 33 15.81 9.66 31.28
C VAL A 33 16.39 11.04 31.01
N GLU A 34 17.20 11.19 29.97
CA GLU A 34 17.77 12.49 29.54
C GLU A 34 16.67 13.46 29.11
N ALA A 35 15.73 13.01 28.26
CA ALA A 35 14.61 13.82 27.76
C ALA A 35 13.68 14.29 28.89
N LEU A 36 13.45 13.47 29.91
CA LEU A 36 12.62 13.80 31.04
C LEU A 36 13.34 14.56 32.15
N GLY A 37 14.68 14.46 32.21
CA GLY A 37 15.51 14.95 33.32
C GLY A 37 15.29 14.20 34.64
N ARG A 38 14.62 13.05 34.61
CA ARG A 38 14.28 12.16 35.72
C ARG A 38 13.95 10.76 35.22
N GLU A 39 13.84 9.80 36.14
CA GLU A 39 13.31 8.48 35.83
C GLU A 39 11.86 8.55 35.33
N PRO A 40 11.49 7.81 34.24
CA PRO A 40 10.12 7.70 33.80
C PRO A 40 9.28 6.86 34.76
N ASN A 41 8.03 7.23 34.92
CA ASN A 41 7.05 6.34 35.58
C ASN A 41 6.55 5.28 34.58
N PRO A 42 5.79 4.24 35.03
CA PRO A 42 5.29 3.17 34.16
C PRO A 42 4.41 3.64 33.00
N VAL A 43 3.64 4.72 33.16
CA VAL A 43 2.79 5.30 32.09
C VAL A 43 3.67 5.94 31.02
N GLU A 44 4.62 6.77 31.43
CA GLU A 44 5.56 7.45 30.54
C GLU A 44 6.44 6.45 29.79
N LEU A 45 6.91 5.40 30.48
CA LEU A 45 7.69 4.34 29.86
C LEU A 45 6.87 3.62 28.78
N GLY A 46 5.58 3.37 29.01
CA GLY A 46 4.67 2.83 27.99
C GLY A 46 4.46 3.76 26.81
N MET A 47 4.33 5.07 27.05
CA MET A 47 4.21 6.08 26.00
C MET A 47 5.47 6.09 25.11
N PHE A 48 6.67 6.13 25.68
CA PHE A 48 7.91 6.06 24.92
C PHE A 48 8.06 4.73 24.18
N GLY A 49 7.74 3.59 24.81
CA GLY A 49 7.84 2.27 24.19
C GLY A 49 6.96 2.16 22.94
N ALA A 50 5.76 2.70 22.97
CA ALA A 50 4.85 2.73 21.83
C ALA A 50 5.32 3.74 20.76
N MET A 51 5.62 4.98 21.15
CA MET A 51 6.00 6.06 20.23
C MET A 51 7.38 5.85 19.61
N TRP A 52 8.31 5.23 20.32
CA TRP A 52 9.64 4.88 19.81
C TRP A 52 9.73 3.46 19.24
N SER A 53 8.58 2.80 19.01
CA SER A 53 8.53 1.57 18.20
C SER A 53 8.94 1.88 16.75
N GLU A 54 9.41 0.87 16.00
CA GLU A 54 9.70 1.06 14.57
C GLU A 54 8.46 1.52 13.79
N HIS A 55 7.29 1.02 14.19
CA HIS A 55 6.02 1.36 13.54
C HIS A 55 5.66 2.85 13.64
N CYS A 56 5.87 3.48 14.82
CA CYS A 56 5.56 4.91 15.02
C CYS A 56 6.72 5.84 14.67
N ALA A 57 7.95 5.48 15.05
CA ALA A 57 9.12 6.36 14.94
C ALA A 57 9.89 6.24 13.63
N TYR A 58 9.71 5.14 12.89
CA TYR A 58 10.51 4.86 11.68
C TYR A 58 12.03 4.91 11.97
N LYS A 59 12.45 4.32 13.10
CA LYS A 59 13.83 4.42 13.62
C LYS A 59 14.91 4.06 12.60
N HIS A 60 14.66 3.03 11.78
CA HIS A 60 15.59 2.53 10.78
C HIS A 60 15.34 3.10 9.37
N SER A 61 14.16 3.60 9.08
CA SER A 61 13.79 4.01 7.72
C SER A 61 13.71 5.53 7.51
N ARG A 62 13.49 6.34 8.55
CA ARG A 62 13.29 7.80 8.45
C ARG A 62 14.43 8.51 7.69
N THR A 63 15.68 8.11 7.90
CA THR A 63 16.83 8.68 7.18
C THR A 63 16.79 8.35 5.70
N LEU A 64 16.43 7.11 5.33
CA LEU A 64 16.29 6.68 3.93
C LEU A 64 15.15 7.43 3.24
N LEU A 65 14.00 7.52 3.89
CA LEU A 65 12.80 8.17 3.36
C LEU A 65 13.00 9.66 3.10
N SER A 66 13.85 10.35 3.88
CA SER A 66 14.17 11.76 3.69
C SER A 66 14.82 12.07 2.33
N GLY A 67 15.38 11.05 1.65
CA GLY A 67 15.96 11.16 0.31
C GLY A 67 14.95 11.05 -0.84
N LEU A 68 13.68 10.74 -0.55
CA LEU A 68 12.65 10.60 -1.55
C LEU A 68 12.19 11.96 -2.11
N PRO A 69 11.94 12.09 -3.43
CA PRO A 69 11.45 13.34 -4.02
C PRO A 69 9.98 13.57 -3.63
N SER A 70 9.74 14.55 -2.76
CA SER A 70 8.41 14.85 -2.21
C SER A 70 7.86 16.22 -2.61
N ARG A 71 8.54 16.93 -3.51
CA ARG A 71 8.13 18.27 -3.96
C ARG A 71 7.73 18.26 -5.43
N GLY A 72 6.75 19.07 -5.77
CA GLY A 72 6.27 19.23 -7.14
C GLY A 72 5.24 20.35 -7.22
N GLU A 73 4.95 20.84 -8.43
CA GLU A 73 4.02 21.96 -8.65
C GLU A 73 2.61 21.69 -8.10
N ARG A 74 2.15 20.43 -8.18
CA ARG A 74 0.82 20.02 -7.72
C ARG A 74 0.76 19.65 -6.24
N VAL A 75 1.90 19.59 -5.52
CA VAL A 75 1.93 19.15 -4.12
C VAL A 75 1.36 20.23 -3.21
N LEU A 76 0.22 19.95 -2.60
CA LEU A 76 -0.42 20.78 -1.58
C LEU A 76 0.03 20.36 -0.17
N VAL A 77 0.07 19.04 0.07
CA VAL A 77 0.55 18.44 1.33
C VAL A 77 1.48 17.28 0.99
N GLY A 78 2.69 17.35 1.50
CA GLY A 78 3.70 16.29 1.37
C GLY A 78 3.72 15.34 2.57
N PRO A 79 4.77 14.49 2.68
CA PRO A 79 4.92 13.56 3.81
C PRO A 79 5.03 14.30 5.16
N GLY A 80 4.46 13.69 6.20
CA GLY A 80 4.48 14.22 7.58
C GLY A 80 3.11 14.58 8.14
N GLU A 81 2.06 14.55 7.32
CA GLU A 81 0.65 14.62 7.72
C GLU A 81 -0.01 13.24 7.58
N ASN A 82 -1.30 13.14 7.94
CA ASN A 82 -2.02 11.85 7.88
C ASN A 82 -2.05 11.24 6.48
N ALA A 83 -2.18 12.07 5.44
CA ALA A 83 -2.08 11.67 4.03
C ALA A 83 -1.46 12.78 3.18
N GLY A 84 -1.06 12.46 1.94
CA GLY A 84 -0.60 13.44 0.97
C GLY A 84 -1.74 14.02 0.14
N ALA A 85 -1.57 15.25 -0.34
CA ALA A 85 -2.57 15.93 -1.17
C ALA A 85 -1.93 16.57 -2.41
N LEU A 86 -2.59 16.37 -3.57
CA LEU A 86 -2.20 16.96 -4.85
C LEU A 86 -3.33 17.81 -5.43
N ASP A 87 -2.98 18.95 -6.01
CA ASP A 87 -3.89 19.77 -6.80
C ASP A 87 -4.30 19.07 -8.10
N ILE A 88 -5.60 18.95 -8.33
CA ILE A 88 -6.18 18.38 -9.55
C ILE A 88 -6.95 19.42 -10.35
N GLY A 89 -6.78 20.71 -10.02
CA GLY A 89 -7.41 21.87 -10.67
C GLY A 89 -8.82 22.17 -10.15
N ASP A 90 -9.34 23.34 -10.54
CA ASP A 90 -10.66 23.86 -10.13
C ASP A 90 -10.82 24.00 -8.60
N GLY A 91 -9.73 24.21 -7.86
CA GLY A 91 -9.72 24.28 -6.39
C GLY A 91 -10.01 22.94 -5.71
N LEU A 92 -9.81 21.82 -6.43
CA LEU A 92 -9.95 20.46 -5.91
C LEU A 92 -8.60 19.81 -5.67
N ALA A 93 -8.53 19.01 -4.63
CA ALA A 93 -7.39 18.17 -4.28
C ALA A 93 -7.76 16.70 -4.26
N VAL A 94 -6.84 15.84 -4.70
CA VAL A 94 -6.86 14.41 -4.40
C VAL A 94 -5.98 14.15 -3.19
N VAL A 95 -6.53 13.47 -2.18
CA VAL A 95 -5.85 13.09 -0.93
C VAL A 95 -5.75 11.57 -0.90
N PHE A 96 -4.55 11.03 -0.69
CA PHE A 96 -4.37 9.58 -0.73
C PHE A 96 -3.18 9.10 0.08
N LYS A 97 -3.29 7.85 0.55
CA LYS A 97 -2.25 7.13 1.27
C LYS A 97 -2.45 5.63 1.11
N VAL A 98 -1.37 4.86 1.17
CA VAL A 98 -1.38 3.41 1.35
C VAL A 98 -0.74 3.06 2.68
N GLU A 99 -1.30 2.06 3.36
CA GLU A 99 -0.79 1.57 4.65
C GLU A 99 -0.88 0.06 4.73
N SER A 100 0.05 -0.55 5.49
CA SER A 100 0.12 -1.98 5.74
C SER A 100 -0.58 -2.37 7.04
N HIS A 101 -1.27 -3.52 7.02
CA HIS A 101 -1.82 -4.14 8.23
C HIS A 101 -1.50 -5.64 8.26
N ASN A 102 -0.21 -5.98 8.06
CA ASN A 102 0.29 -7.33 7.84
C ASN A 102 0.21 -8.21 9.09
N HIS A 103 0.89 -7.82 10.19
CA HIS A 103 0.96 -8.59 11.43
C HIS A 103 -0.42 -8.87 12.05
N PRO A 104 -1.33 -7.88 12.20
CA PRO A 104 -2.67 -8.14 12.68
C PRO A 104 -3.44 -9.12 11.80
N SER A 105 -3.27 -9.04 10.47
CA SER A 105 -3.94 -9.95 9.52
C SER A 105 -3.38 -11.36 9.54
N ALA A 106 -2.13 -11.56 9.95
CA ALA A 106 -1.54 -12.89 10.14
C ALA A 106 -2.13 -13.63 11.35
N VAL A 107 -2.57 -12.88 12.37
CA VAL A 107 -3.16 -13.40 13.62
C VAL A 107 -4.68 -13.56 13.47
N GLU A 108 -5.38 -12.48 13.17
CA GLU A 108 -6.83 -12.43 13.01
C GLU A 108 -7.19 -11.80 11.66
N PRO A 109 -7.26 -12.59 10.57
CA PRO A 109 -7.29 -12.05 9.22
C PRO A 109 -8.51 -11.19 8.91
N TYR A 110 -9.67 -11.46 9.51
CA TYR A 110 -10.85 -10.62 9.31
C TYR A 110 -10.67 -9.26 9.96
N GLN A 111 -10.41 -9.23 11.26
CA GLN A 111 -10.30 -7.97 12.01
C GLN A 111 -9.06 -7.19 11.62
N GLY A 112 -7.92 -7.87 11.41
CA GLY A 112 -6.69 -7.23 10.96
C GLY A 112 -6.87 -6.51 9.62
N ALA A 113 -7.52 -7.12 8.64
CA ALA A 113 -7.78 -6.48 7.36
C ALA A 113 -8.89 -5.41 7.44
N ALA A 114 -9.94 -5.63 8.23
CA ALA A 114 -11.02 -4.68 8.45
C ALA A 114 -10.48 -3.37 9.06
N THR A 115 -9.67 -3.47 10.11
CA THR A 115 -9.08 -2.30 10.78
C THR A 115 -8.01 -1.61 9.94
N GLY A 116 -7.29 -2.34 9.08
CA GLY A 116 -6.41 -1.74 8.08
C GLY A 116 -7.16 -0.84 7.10
N VAL A 117 -8.34 -1.30 6.61
CA VAL A 117 -9.22 -0.47 5.77
C VAL A 117 -9.78 0.72 6.56
N GLY A 118 -10.23 0.52 7.81
CA GLY A 118 -10.73 1.60 8.66
C GLY A 118 -9.67 2.66 8.92
N GLY A 119 -8.45 2.27 9.31
CA GLY A 119 -7.35 3.20 9.58
C GLY A 119 -7.01 4.08 8.38
N ILE A 120 -6.89 3.48 7.18
CA ILE A 120 -6.56 4.26 5.99
C ILE A 120 -7.70 5.19 5.54
N ILE A 121 -8.95 4.83 5.80
CA ILE A 121 -10.11 5.71 5.55
C ILE A 121 -10.08 6.91 6.50
N ARG A 122 -9.76 6.68 7.79
CA ARG A 122 -9.64 7.76 8.78
C ARG A 122 -8.59 8.77 8.40
N ASP A 123 -7.40 8.33 7.97
CA ASP A 123 -6.35 9.24 7.49
C ASP A 123 -6.86 10.21 6.41
N ILE A 124 -7.70 9.73 5.50
CA ILE A 124 -8.21 10.54 4.39
C ILE A 124 -9.24 11.56 4.87
N PHE A 125 -10.23 11.15 5.66
CA PHE A 125 -11.23 12.13 6.11
C PHE A 125 -10.74 13.04 7.25
N THR A 126 -9.70 12.64 7.99
CA THR A 126 -8.98 13.53 8.91
C THR A 126 -8.40 14.75 8.20
N MET A 127 -7.98 14.58 6.94
CA MET A 127 -7.52 15.67 6.07
C MET A 127 -8.66 16.50 5.45
N GLY A 128 -9.91 16.28 5.83
CA GLY A 128 -11.08 16.94 5.24
C GLY A 128 -11.52 16.38 3.89
N ALA A 129 -10.90 15.30 3.41
CA ALA A 129 -11.21 14.72 2.12
C ALA A 129 -12.27 13.62 2.23
N ARG A 130 -13.26 13.65 1.34
CA ARG A 130 -14.24 12.56 1.24
C ARG A 130 -13.63 11.36 0.53
N PRO A 131 -13.52 10.19 1.20
CA PRO A 131 -13.07 8.96 0.57
C PRO A 131 -13.99 8.56 -0.59
N ILE A 132 -13.38 8.19 -1.74
CA ILE A 132 -14.10 7.83 -2.96
C ILE A 132 -13.66 6.49 -3.55
N ALA A 133 -12.52 5.95 -3.13
CA ALA A 133 -12.01 4.67 -3.63
C ALA A 133 -11.06 3.99 -2.63
N LEU A 134 -11.10 2.66 -2.66
CA LEU A 134 -10.13 1.75 -2.04
C LEU A 134 -9.43 0.93 -3.12
N LEU A 135 -8.16 0.59 -2.87
CA LEU A 135 -7.38 -0.41 -3.62
C LEU A 135 -6.59 -1.25 -2.62
N ASN A 136 -6.31 -2.52 -2.96
CA ASN A 136 -5.55 -3.37 -2.07
C ASN A 136 -4.41 -4.09 -2.80
N SER A 137 -3.19 -4.11 -2.23
CA SER A 137 -2.10 -4.97 -2.64
C SER A 137 -1.94 -6.08 -1.61
N LEU A 138 -2.22 -7.32 -2.02
CA LEU A 138 -2.29 -8.48 -1.15
C LEU A 138 -1.26 -9.52 -1.55
N ARG A 139 -0.61 -10.16 -0.58
CA ARG A 139 0.32 -11.28 -0.81
C ARG A 139 0.01 -12.42 0.15
N PHE A 140 0.00 -13.64 -0.40
CA PHE A 140 -0.25 -14.87 0.36
C PHE A 140 0.70 -15.97 -0.08
N GLY A 141 0.87 -16.97 0.75
CA GLY A 141 1.45 -18.23 0.32
C GLY A 141 0.53 -18.97 -0.67
N PRO A 142 1.07 -19.93 -1.46
CA PRO A 142 0.30 -20.75 -2.37
C PRO A 142 -0.90 -21.44 -1.70
N LEU A 143 -2.00 -21.50 -2.41
CA LEU A 143 -3.26 -22.09 -1.89
C LEU A 143 -3.34 -23.59 -2.12
N ASP A 144 -2.53 -24.13 -3.01
CA ASP A 144 -2.35 -25.54 -3.30
C ASP A 144 -0.85 -25.86 -3.35
N PRO A 145 -0.37 -26.92 -2.67
CA PRO A 145 1.02 -27.32 -2.76
C PRO A 145 1.51 -27.62 -4.20
N ALA A 146 0.60 -28.05 -5.09
CA ALA A 146 0.93 -28.31 -6.48
C ALA A 146 1.22 -27.04 -7.30
N GLU A 147 0.85 -25.87 -6.80
CA GLU A 147 1.10 -24.57 -7.43
C GLU A 147 2.41 -23.93 -6.94
N ASP A 148 3.07 -24.51 -5.93
CA ASP A 148 4.35 -24.04 -5.39
C ASP A 148 5.55 -24.71 -6.07
N ALA A 149 6.17 -24.00 -7.01
CA ALA A 149 7.38 -24.47 -7.69
C ALA A 149 8.60 -24.61 -6.76
N SER A 150 8.59 -23.98 -5.60
CA SER A 150 9.65 -24.07 -4.58
C SER A 150 9.51 -25.29 -3.66
N HIS A 151 8.37 -25.97 -3.68
CA HIS A 151 8.02 -27.08 -2.80
C HIS A 151 8.11 -26.77 -1.28
N ARG A 152 7.98 -25.53 -0.89
CA ARG A 152 8.01 -25.07 0.52
C ARG A 152 6.62 -25.07 1.17
N THR A 153 5.56 -25.14 0.38
CA THR A 153 4.18 -25.11 0.86
C THR A 153 3.64 -26.54 0.97
N ASP A 154 3.41 -27.02 2.19
CA ASP A 154 2.73 -28.28 2.45
C ASP A 154 1.19 -28.10 2.54
N ALA A 155 0.46 -29.18 2.79
CA ALA A 155 -1.00 -29.17 2.89
C ALA A 155 -1.50 -28.33 4.08
N ALA A 156 -0.75 -28.27 5.18
CA ALA A 156 -1.10 -27.48 6.35
C ALA A 156 -0.92 -25.99 6.06
N ALA A 157 0.22 -25.58 5.50
CA ALA A 157 0.48 -24.22 5.06
C ALA A 157 -0.56 -23.74 4.02
N ALA A 158 -0.86 -24.55 3.01
CA ALA A 158 -1.90 -24.24 2.01
C ALA A 158 -3.29 -24.05 2.65
N THR A 159 -3.62 -24.85 3.66
CA THR A 159 -4.88 -24.71 4.41
C THR A 159 -4.89 -23.40 5.21
N ARG A 160 -3.79 -23.05 5.84
CA ARG A 160 -3.63 -21.77 6.56
C ARG A 160 -3.72 -20.59 5.58
N ASN A 161 -3.07 -20.66 4.42
CA ASN A 161 -3.10 -19.61 3.41
C ASN A 161 -4.53 -19.37 2.87
N ARG A 162 -5.32 -20.42 2.65
CA ARG A 162 -6.75 -20.28 2.29
C ARG A 162 -7.57 -19.61 3.38
N TYR A 163 -7.32 -19.94 4.65
CA TYR A 163 -7.96 -19.29 5.78
C TYR A 163 -7.60 -17.80 5.84
N LEU A 164 -6.32 -17.46 5.69
CA LEU A 164 -5.84 -16.07 5.68
C LEU A 164 -6.44 -15.27 4.52
N LEU A 165 -6.38 -15.78 3.28
CA LEU A 165 -6.99 -15.12 2.12
C LEU A 165 -8.49 -14.92 2.32
N GLY A 166 -9.21 -15.95 2.77
CA GLY A 166 -10.65 -15.89 2.99
C GLY A 166 -11.03 -14.85 4.03
N GLY A 167 -10.31 -14.80 5.14
CA GLY A 167 -10.53 -13.85 6.24
C GLY A 167 -10.18 -12.42 5.84
N VAL A 168 -9.02 -12.19 5.23
CA VAL A 168 -8.59 -10.85 4.75
C VAL A 168 -9.60 -10.29 3.75
N VAL A 169 -9.97 -11.05 2.73
CA VAL A 169 -10.96 -10.61 1.72
C VAL A 169 -12.32 -10.34 2.36
N ALA A 170 -12.72 -11.13 3.36
CA ALA A 170 -13.98 -10.91 4.09
C ALA A 170 -13.92 -9.64 4.97
N GLY A 171 -12.77 -9.36 5.61
CA GLY A 171 -12.56 -8.16 6.42
C GLY A 171 -12.60 -6.89 5.58
N ILE A 172 -11.87 -6.86 4.46
CA ILE A 172 -11.89 -5.74 3.49
C ILE A 172 -13.32 -5.50 2.99
N ALA A 173 -13.99 -6.57 2.52
CA ALA A 173 -15.36 -6.48 2.03
C ALA A 173 -16.34 -6.00 3.12
N GLY A 174 -16.23 -6.56 4.32
CA GLY A 174 -17.12 -6.21 5.44
C GLY A 174 -17.01 -4.75 5.83
N TYR A 175 -15.79 -4.20 5.83
CA TYR A 175 -15.58 -2.80 6.16
C TYR A 175 -15.94 -1.86 5.01
N GLY A 176 -15.34 -2.04 3.83
CA GLY A 176 -15.54 -1.17 2.67
C GLY A 176 -17.00 -1.13 2.18
N ASN A 177 -17.66 -2.29 2.11
CA ASN A 177 -19.06 -2.35 1.68
C ASN A 177 -20.01 -1.68 2.69
N CYS A 178 -19.76 -1.85 4.00
CA CYS A 178 -20.60 -1.26 5.03
C CYS A 178 -20.47 0.27 5.08
N ILE A 179 -19.24 0.79 5.04
CA ILE A 179 -19.01 2.25 5.03
C ILE A 179 -19.42 2.89 3.69
N GLY A 180 -19.52 2.10 2.63
CA GLY A 180 -19.99 2.54 1.31
C GLY A 180 -18.93 3.23 0.46
N ILE A 181 -17.67 2.79 0.57
CA ILE A 181 -16.56 3.23 -0.28
C ILE A 181 -16.22 2.09 -1.24
N PRO A 182 -16.19 2.34 -2.59
CA PRO A 182 -15.95 1.29 -3.56
C PRO A 182 -14.49 0.84 -3.54
N ASP A 183 -14.26 -0.47 -3.62
CA ASP A 183 -12.96 -1.08 -3.83
C ASP A 183 -12.76 -1.33 -5.33
N VAL A 184 -11.92 -0.53 -5.97
CA VAL A 184 -11.90 -0.38 -7.42
C VAL A 184 -10.74 -1.08 -8.12
N GLY A 185 -9.75 -1.60 -7.35
CA GLY A 185 -8.58 -2.20 -7.96
C GLY A 185 -7.55 -2.74 -6.96
N GLY A 186 -6.34 -2.95 -7.47
CA GLY A 186 -5.22 -3.52 -6.72
C GLY A 186 -4.76 -4.84 -7.29
N GLU A 187 -3.96 -5.57 -6.52
CA GLU A 187 -3.34 -6.81 -6.98
C GLU A 187 -3.33 -7.91 -5.90
N ILE A 188 -3.13 -9.15 -6.32
CA ILE A 188 -2.92 -10.28 -5.42
C ILE A 188 -1.79 -11.13 -5.99
N GLY A 189 -0.76 -11.39 -5.17
CA GLY A 189 0.36 -12.26 -5.52
C GLY A 189 0.49 -13.44 -4.58
N PHE A 190 1.11 -14.53 -5.11
CA PHE A 190 1.34 -15.75 -4.37
C PHE A 190 2.80 -16.17 -4.47
N ASP A 191 3.41 -16.42 -3.31
CA ASP A 191 4.76 -16.96 -3.19
C ASP A 191 4.92 -17.65 -1.83
N ALA A 192 5.71 -18.73 -1.77
CA ALA A 192 5.88 -19.50 -0.54
C ALA A 192 6.53 -18.72 0.60
N THR A 193 7.23 -17.62 0.32
CA THR A 193 7.81 -16.75 1.35
C THR A 193 6.75 -16.02 2.18
N TYR A 194 5.52 -15.94 1.70
CA TYR A 194 4.38 -15.37 2.43
C TYR A 194 3.54 -16.42 3.18
N ASN A 195 4.02 -17.67 3.31
CA ASN A 195 3.33 -18.70 4.09
C ASN A 195 3.13 -18.24 5.54
N GLY A 196 1.88 -18.10 5.97
CA GLY A 196 1.54 -17.70 7.33
C GLY A 196 1.82 -16.23 7.69
N ASN A 197 2.42 -15.46 6.79
CA ASN A 197 2.72 -14.03 6.93
C ASN A 197 2.22 -13.25 5.69
N PRO A 198 0.91 -13.02 5.57
CA PRO A 198 0.34 -12.31 4.44
C PRO A 198 0.74 -10.84 4.46
N LEU A 199 0.89 -10.23 3.28
CA LEU A 199 0.91 -8.78 3.16
C LEU A 199 -0.50 -8.28 2.85
N VAL A 200 -0.93 -7.30 3.62
CA VAL A 200 -2.24 -6.65 3.48
C VAL A 200 -1.99 -5.15 3.47
N ASN A 201 -1.97 -4.57 2.28
CA ASN A 201 -1.76 -3.14 2.09
C ASN A 201 -3.03 -2.55 1.50
N ALA A 202 -3.61 -1.58 2.18
CA ALA A 202 -4.82 -0.88 1.77
C ALA A 202 -4.51 0.57 1.41
N MET A 203 -4.95 1.00 0.23
CA MET A 203 -4.86 2.38 -0.23
C MET A 203 -6.26 2.99 -0.22
N CYS A 204 -6.37 4.21 0.29
CA CYS A 204 -7.59 5.01 0.19
C CYS A 204 -7.31 6.31 -0.56
N VAL A 205 -8.27 6.72 -1.37
CA VAL A 205 -8.25 7.96 -2.15
C VAL A 205 -9.50 8.77 -1.85
N GLY A 206 -9.32 10.05 -1.58
CA GLY A 206 -10.41 11.00 -1.33
C GLY A 206 -10.28 12.27 -2.14
N ILE A 207 -11.34 13.06 -2.16
CA ILE A 207 -11.41 14.39 -2.79
C ILE A 207 -11.79 15.43 -1.75
N ALA A 208 -11.09 16.56 -1.75
CA ALA A 208 -11.40 17.74 -0.95
C ALA A 208 -11.38 19.00 -1.81
N ARG A 209 -11.97 20.08 -1.33
CA ARG A 209 -11.64 21.43 -1.79
C ARG A 209 -10.36 21.89 -1.07
N HIS A 210 -9.60 22.78 -1.68
CA HIS A 210 -8.38 23.29 -1.05
C HIS A 210 -8.66 23.91 0.32
N GLU A 211 -9.78 24.62 0.47
CA GLU A 211 -10.20 25.25 1.72
C GLU A 211 -10.69 24.26 2.80
N GLU A 212 -10.99 23.02 2.43
CA GLU A 212 -11.43 21.96 3.35
C GLU A 212 -10.26 21.15 3.93
N ILE A 213 -9.05 21.31 3.35
CA ILE A 213 -7.87 20.57 3.82
C ILE A 213 -7.53 20.97 5.26
N THR A 214 -7.62 19.99 6.15
CA THR A 214 -7.34 20.15 7.59
C THR A 214 -6.02 19.47 7.93
N LEU A 215 -5.16 20.15 8.69
CA LEU A 215 -3.88 19.63 9.12
C LEU A 215 -3.88 19.31 10.62
N ALA A 216 -3.05 18.36 11.02
CA ALA A 216 -2.96 17.92 12.42
C ALA A 216 -1.97 18.78 13.23
N ARG A 217 -2.38 19.99 13.62
CA ARG A 217 -1.54 20.92 14.38
C ARG A 217 -2.29 21.48 15.59
N ALA A 218 -1.80 21.24 16.81
CA ALA A 218 -2.31 21.93 17.98
C ALA A 218 -1.95 23.43 17.89
N ALA A 219 -2.95 24.28 17.90
CA ALA A 219 -2.75 25.72 17.87
C ALA A 219 -3.77 26.42 18.78
N GLY A 220 -3.38 27.57 19.33
CA GLY A 220 -4.24 28.40 20.16
C GLY A 220 -4.36 27.86 21.58
N SER A 221 -3.48 28.30 22.49
CA SER A 221 -3.58 27.99 23.92
C SER A 221 -4.96 28.36 24.44
N GLY A 222 -5.61 27.43 25.16
CA GLY A 222 -6.98 27.52 25.66
C GLY A 222 -8.02 26.84 24.77
N ASN A 223 -7.70 26.46 23.54
CA ASN A 223 -8.58 25.68 22.68
C ASN A 223 -8.89 24.30 23.32
N ALA A 224 -10.11 23.83 23.13
CA ALA A 224 -10.57 22.58 23.72
C ALA A 224 -10.07 21.36 22.94
N LEU A 225 -9.78 20.27 23.63
CA LEU A 225 -9.48 18.97 23.08
C LEU A 225 -10.73 18.09 23.23
N LEU A 226 -11.36 17.74 22.11
CA LEU A 226 -12.56 16.89 22.07
C LEU A 226 -12.19 15.51 21.58
N LEU A 227 -12.45 14.49 22.40
CA LEU A 227 -12.43 13.10 21.96
C LEU A 227 -13.81 12.72 21.44
N VAL A 228 -13.85 12.26 20.19
CA VAL A 228 -15.11 11.96 19.49
C VAL A 228 -15.12 10.55 18.94
N GLY A 229 -16.32 9.98 18.73
CA GLY A 229 -16.52 8.65 18.17
C GLY A 229 -16.75 7.56 19.21
N ALA A 230 -16.07 6.43 19.10
CA ALA A 230 -16.24 5.26 19.97
C ALA A 230 -15.78 5.49 21.41
N SER A 231 -16.34 4.71 22.36
CA SER A 231 -15.80 4.62 23.72
C SER A 231 -14.51 3.80 23.74
N THR A 232 -13.57 4.20 24.59
CA THR A 232 -12.27 3.55 24.77
C THR A 232 -12.40 2.22 25.49
N GLY A 233 -11.85 1.16 24.92
CA GLY A 233 -11.72 -0.19 25.49
C GLY A 233 -10.26 -0.62 25.62
N ARG A 234 -10.02 -1.89 25.97
CA ARG A 234 -8.67 -2.51 26.08
C ARG A 234 -8.16 -3.09 24.77
N ASP A 235 -8.64 -2.61 23.64
CA ASP A 235 -8.26 -3.12 22.32
C ASP A 235 -6.87 -2.61 21.91
N GLY A 236 -6.07 -3.46 21.30
CA GLY A 236 -4.83 -3.09 20.63
C GLY A 236 -3.73 -2.55 21.56
N ILE A 237 -3.86 -2.68 22.89
CA ILE A 237 -2.81 -2.25 23.82
C ILE A 237 -1.51 -2.99 23.47
N GLN A 238 -0.42 -2.25 23.18
CA GLN A 238 0.85 -2.71 22.63
C GLN A 238 0.79 -3.15 21.14
N GLY A 239 -0.23 -2.80 20.37
CA GLY A 239 -0.34 -3.10 18.94
C GLY A 239 0.84 -2.56 18.14
N ALA A 240 1.26 -1.33 18.37
CA ALA A 240 2.44 -0.71 17.73
C ALA A 240 3.73 -1.48 18.01
N SER A 241 3.94 -1.95 19.23
CA SER A 241 5.09 -2.79 19.60
C SER A 241 5.01 -4.18 18.97
N PHE A 242 3.81 -4.76 18.87
CA PHE A 242 3.57 -6.02 18.18
C PHE A 242 3.89 -5.93 16.68
N ALA A 243 3.49 -4.84 16.03
CA ALA A 243 3.78 -4.60 14.61
C ALA A 243 5.30 -4.39 14.34
N SER A 244 6.11 -4.19 15.39
CA SER A 244 7.56 -4.01 15.33
C SER A 244 8.34 -5.24 15.79
N ALA A 245 7.73 -6.42 15.76
CA ALA A 245 8.35 -7.68 16.18
C ALA A 245 8.11 -8.79 15.15
N THR A 246 9.06 -9.74 15.06
CA THR A 246 8.93 -10.93 14.21
C THR A 246 7.76 -11.81 14.66
N LEU A 247 7.02 -12.38 13.72
CA LEU A 247 5.92 -13.31 14.00
C LEU A 247 6.47 -14.66 14.50
N GLY A 248 6.25 -14.96 15.79
CA GLY A 248 6.66 -16.20 16.46
C GLY A 248 5.57 -17.29 16.43
N GLU A 249 5.86 -18.40 17.10
CA GLU A 249 4.88 -19.48 17.34
C GLU A 249 3.76 -19.05 18.30
N ASP A 250 4.02 -18.02 19.13
CA ASP A 250 3.10 -17.43 20.12
C ASP A 250 2.04 -16.47 19.52
N ARG A 251 1.97 -16.39 18.20
CA ARG A 251 1.08 -15.45 17.48
C ARG A 251 -0.38 -15.52 17.91
N ASP A 252 -0.89 -16.71 18.24
CA ASP A 252 -2.29 -16.87 18.67
C ASP A 252 -2.52 -16.29 20.09
N GLU A 253 -1.50 -16.21 20.94
CA GLU A 253 -1.53 -15.55 22.24
C GLU A 253 -1.60 -14.02 22.11
N ARG A 254 -1.22 -13.50 20.94
CA ARG A 254 -1.21 -12.06 20.60
C ARG A 254 -2.55 -11.52 20.09
N ARG A 255 -3.60 -12.34 20.01
CA ARG A 255 -4.95 -11.90 19.61
C ARG A 255 -5.46 -10.65 20.33
N PRO A 256 -5.22 -10.44 21.63
CA PRO A 256 -5.65 -9.21 22.32
C PRO A 256 -5.00 -7.92 21.81
N ALA A 257 -3.84 -8.01 21.10
CA ALA A 257 -3.20 -6.88 20.48
C ALA A 257 -3.83 -6.49 19.12
N VAL A 258 -4.76 -7.29 18.58
CA VAL A 258 -5.48 -6.97 17.34
C VAL A 258 -6.71 -6.12 17.68
N GLN A 259 -6.85 -5.02 16.96
CA GLN A 259 -8.00 -4.12 17.09
C GLN A 259 -9.27 -4.75 16.48
N VAL A 260 -10.43 -4.21 16.85
CA VAL A 260 -11.75 -4.60 16.32
C VAL A 260 -12.40 -3.40 15.66
N GLY A 261 -12.69 -3.50 14.35
CA GLY A 261 -13.29 -2.41 13.58
C GLY A 261 -14.80 -2.42 13.56
N ASN A 262 -15.42 -1.24 13.59
CA ASN A 262 -16.86 -1.01 13.44
C ASN A 262 -17.16 -0.04 12.28
N PRO A 263 -17.32 -0.55 11.05
CA PRO A 263 -17.50 0.30 9.87
C PRO A 263 -18.79 1.13 9.90
N PHE A 264 -19.82 0.69 10.62
CA PHE A 264 -21.05 1.48 10.79
C PHE A 264 -20.76 2.74 11.61
N LEU A 265 -20.04 2.59 12.71
CA LEU A 265 -19.68 3.73 13.56
C LEU A 265 -18.72 4.68 12.83
N GLU A 266 -17.76 4.13 12.09
CA GLU A 266 -16.84 4.94 11.29
C GLU A 266 -17.55 5.71 10.20
N LYS A 267 -18.60 5.15 9.59
CA LYS A 267 -19.43 5.88 8.62
C LYS A 267 -20.06 7.13 9.25
N LEU A 268 -20.60 7.01 10.44
CA LEU A 268 -21.19 8.15 11.15
C LEU A 268 -20.13 9.17 11.55
N LEU A 269 -18.98 8.70 12.04
CA LEU A 269 -17.84 9.55 12.41
C LEU A 269 -17.30 10.32 11.20
N MET A 270 -17.13 9.64 10.07
CA MET A 270 -16.68 10.26 8.81
C MET A 270 -17.63 11.37 8.37
N GLU A 271 -18.95 11.15 8.36
CA GLU A 271 -19.92 12.17 7.95
C GLU A 271 -19.90 13.37 8.91
N ALA A 272 -19.80 13.15 10.23
CA ALA A 272 -19.70 14.22 11.21
C ALA A 272 -18.41 15.05 11.04
N CYS A 273 -17.26 14.39 10.83
CA CYS A 273 -15.98 15.06 10.60
C CYS A 273 -15.98 15.86 9.29
N LEU A 274 -16.51 15.28 8.20
CA LEU A 274 -16.59 15.96 6.91
C LEU A 274 -17.54 17.16 6.92
N GLU A 275 -18.61 17.15 7.74
CA GLU A 275 -19.47 18.31 7.93
C GLU A 275 -18.74 19.47 8.62
N LEU A 276 -17.75 19.16 9.46
CA LEU A 276 -16.95 20.15 10.17
C LEU A 276 -15.71 20.61 9.38
N SER A 277 -15.36 19.94 8.28
CA SER A 277 -14.23 20.33 7.43
C SER A 277 -14.43 21.70 6.85
N GLY A 278 -13.39 22.55 6.93
CA GLY A 278 -13.48 23.96 6.51
C GLY A 278 -14.23 24.87 7.48
N SER A 279 -14.70 24.34 8.62
CA SER A 279 -15.30 25.16 9.68
C SER A 279 -14.25 25.93 10.47
N ASP A 280 -14.50 27.20 10.74
CA ASP A 280 -13.64 28.01 11.62
C ASP A 280 -13.60 27.51 13.08
N SER A 281 -14.54 26.67 13.49
CA SER A 281 -14.62 26.12 14.85
C SER A 281 -13.63 24.99 15.10
N VAL A 282 -13.19 24.27 14.06
CA VAL A 282 -12.22 23.17 14.17
C VAL A 282 -10.88 23.62 13.65
N VAL A 283 -9.90 23.62 14.54
CA VAL A 283 -8.52 24.09 14.27
C VAL A 283 -7.66 22.94 13.71
N ALA A 284 -7.85 21.72 14.23
CA ALA A 284 -7.13 20.53 13.80
C ALA A 284 -7.95 19.27 14.07
N MET A 285 -7.69 18.22 13.31
CA MET A 285 -8.17 16.86 13.53
C MET A 285 -7.02 15.88 13.48
N GLN A 286 -7.07 14.87 14.34
CA GLN A 286 -6.13 13.76 14.36
C GLN A 286 -6.91 12.47 14.65
N ASP A 287 -6.63 11.41 13.91
CA ASP A 287 -7.17 10.09 14.22
C ASP A 287 -6.42 9.45 15.41
N LEU A 288 -7.03 8.47 16.04
CA LEU A 288 -6.40 7.63 17.06
C LEU A 288 -6.08 6.27 16.42
N GLY A 289 -4.94 6.19 15.79
CA GLY A 289 -4.39 4.95 15.22
C GLY A 289 -3.49 4.20 16.21
N ALA A 290 -2.28 3.85 15.76
CA ALA A 290 -1.25 3.21 16.58
C ALA A 290 -0.91 4.06 17.83
N ALA A 291 -0.67 3.42 18.96
CA ALA A 291 -0.46 4.07 20.27
C ALA A 291 -1.62 4.99 20.74
N GLY A 292 -2.75 4.98 20.07
CA GLY A 292 -4.01 5.60 20.51
C GLY A 292 -3.91 7.08 20.87
N LEU A 293 -4.41 7.44 22.06
CA LEU A 293 -4.43 8.85 22.51
C LEU A 293 -3.02 9.42 22.71
N THR A 294 -2.05 8.59 23.05
CA THR A 294 -0.63 9.00 23.19
C THR A 294 -0.09 9.56 21.88
N CYS A 295 -0.27 8.85 20.75
CA CYS A 295 0.19 9.29 19.44
C CYS A 295 -0.51 10.58 19.02
N ALA A 296 -1.83 10.64 19.12
CA ALA A 296 -2.59 11.83 18.74
C ALA A 296 -2.14 13.08 19.50
N LEU A 297 -1.94 12.97 20.83
CA LEU A 297 -1.47 14.09 21.65
C LEU A 297 -0.02 14.49 21.33
N ALA A 298 0.86 13.50 21.13
CA ALA A 298 2.28 13.73 20.82
C ALA A 298 2.44 14.44 19.47
N GLU A 299 1.78 13.97 18.43
CA GLU A 299 1.85 14.55 17.09
C GLU A 299 1.24 15.95 17.01
N LEU A 300 0.06 16.16 17.60
CA LEU A 300 -0.56 17.48 17.69
C LEU A 300 0.37 18.47 18.41
N SER A 301 1.00 18.05 19.51
CA SER A 301 1.92 18.88 20.28
C SER A 301 3.21 19.20 19.51
N ALA A 302 3.84 18.19 18.90
CA ALA A 302 5.09 18.35 18.16
C ALA A 302 4.93 19.27 16.94
N ARG A 303 3.84 19.12 16.18
CA ARG A 303 3.57 19.92 14.96
C ARG A 303 3.09 21.35 15.26
N GLY A 304 2.55 21.60 16.47
CA GLY A 304 1.88 22.86 16.83
C GLY A 304 2.69 23.83 17.67
N ASP A 305 3.88 23.48 18.11
CA ASP A 305 4.69 24.25 19.10
C ASP A 305 3.90 24.57 20.39
N CYS A 306 2.90 23.77 20.72
CA CYS A 306 2.02 23.87 21.88
C CYS A 306 1.98 22.52 22.57
N GLY A 307 1.46 22.48 23.80
CA GLY A 307 1.21 21.22 24.49
C GLY A 307 -0.27 20.92 24.62
N ALA A 308 -0.54 19.78 25.25
CA ALA A 308 -1.89 19.30 25.53
C ALA A 308 -1.99 18.88 27.00
N GLU A 309 -3.06 19.29 27.67
CA GLU A 309 -3.41 18.84 29.01
C GLU A 309 -4.76 18.14 28.96
N VAL A 310 -4.81 16.86 29.31
CA VAL A 310 -6.03 16.04 29.26
C VAL A 310 -6.35 15.44 30.62
N ASP A 311 -7.62 15.32 30.94
CA ASP A 311 -8.14 14.62 32.12
C ASP A 311 -8.69 13.26 31.68
N LEU A 312 -7.99 12.19 32.03
CA LEU A 312 -8.35 10.84 31.65
C LEU A 312 -9.66 10.37 32.26
N ASP A 313 -10.10 10.96 33.36
CA ASP A 313 -11.38 10.62 34.00
C ASP A 313 -12.58 11.04 33.14
N LEU A 314 -12.39 12.00 32.22
CA LEU A 314 -13.40 12.45 31.27
C LEU A 314 -13.47 11.59 30.01
N VAL A 315 -12.48 10.73 29.76
CA VAL A 315 -12.45 9.87 28.58
C VAL A 315 -13.58 8.84 28.64
N PRO A 316 -14.48 8.77 27.66
CA PRO A 316 -15.53 7.76 27.59
C PRO A 316 -14.92 6.35 27.53
N ARG A 317 -15.28 5.49 28.49
CA ARG A 317 -14.75 4.13 28.60
C ARG A 317 -15.84 3.10 28.38
N ARG A 318 -15.54 2.07 27.63
CA ARG A 318 -16.42 0.92 27.41
C ARG A 318 -16.35 -0.06 28.56
N GLU A 319 -15.21 -0.11 29.26
CA GLU A 319 -14.90 -1.05 30.30
C GLU A 319 -14.58 -0.32 31.61
N PRO A 320 -15.10 -0.80 32.77
CA PRO A 320 -14.77 -0.22 34.07
C PRO A 320 -13.32 -0.55 34.46
N GLY A 321 -12.74 0.29 35.32
CA GLY A 321 -11.46 0.03 35.96
C GLY A 321 -10.25 0.09 35.02
N MET A 322 -10.35 0.76 33.88
CA MET A 322 -9.20 1.03 33.01
C MET A 322 -8.21 1.96 33.73
N THR A 323 -6.94 1.57 33.70
CA THR A 323 -5.82 2.35 34.24
C THR A 323 -5.45 3.50 33.32
N PRO A 324 -4.73 4.55 33.77
CA PRO A 324 -4.21 5.60 32.92
C PRO A 324 -3.35 5.07 31.75
N TYR A 325 -2.55 4.04 32.01
CA TYR A 325 -1.76 3.34 31.00
C TYR A 325 -2.64 2.77 29.87
N GLU A 326 -3.69 2.04 30.24
CA GLU A 326 -4.61 1.43 29.26
C GLU A 326 -5.41 2.47 28.49
N VAL A 327 -5.81 3.58 29.11
CA VAL A 327 -6.55 4.66 28.43
C VAL A 327 -5.70 5.39 27.40
N LEU A 328 -4.44 5.69 27.73
CA LEU A 328 -3.51 6.40 26.84
C LEU A 328 -3.04 5.55 25.66
N LEU A 329 -2.83 4.25 25.87
CA LEU A 329 -2.26 3.33 24.90
C LEU A 329 -3.29 2.42 24.20
N SER A 330 -4.58 2.56 24.53
CA SER A 330 -5.64 1.85 23.82
C SER A 330 -5.68 2.26 22.35
N GLU A 331 -5.75 1.29 21.47
CA GLU A 331 -5.92 1.48 20.01
C GLU A 331 -7.36 1.16 19.57
N SER A 332 -8.37 1.34 20.47
CA SER A 332 -9.78 1.23 20.08
C SER A 332 -10.04 2.10 18.84
N GLN A 333 -10.63 1.50 17.84
CA GLN A 333 -10.85 2.11 16.54
C GLN A 333 -11.99 3.13 16.57
N GLU A 334 -12.21 3.84 15.49
CA GLU A 334 -13.30 4.81 15.26
C GLU A 334 -13.30 5.95 16.30
N ARG A 335 -12.10 6.44 16.65
CA ARG A 335 -11.93 7.61 17.54
C ARG A 335 -11.11 8.68 16.86
N MET A 336 -11.45 9.95 17.14
CA MET A 336 -10.72 11.13 16.66
C MET A 336 -10.49 12.10 17.80
N LEU A 337 -9.39 12.87 17.73
CA LEU A 337 -9.10 13.99 18.61
C LEU A 337 -9.21 15.29 17.80
N LEU A 338 -10.11 16.17 18.20
CA LEU A 338 -10.31 17.46 17.57
C LEU A 338 -9.77 18.58 18.47
N VAL A 339 -9.09 19.53 17.85
CA VAL A 339 -8.78 20.82 18.48
C VAL A 339 -9.85 21.83 18.09
N VAL A 340 -10.67 22.24 19.04
CA VAL A 340 -11.82 23.10 18.84
C VAL A 340 -11.57 24.48 19.45
N ARG A 341 -11.92 25.53 18.73
CA ARG A 341 -11.80 26.91 19.22
C ARG A 341 -12.57 27.10 20.53
N ALA A 342 -11.90 27.74 21.48
CA ALA A 342 -12.53 28.02 22.77
C ALA A 342 -13.85 28.80 22.63
N GLY A 343 -14.93 28.21 23.16
CA GLY A 343 -16.29 28.75 23.08
C GLY A 343 -17.17 28.13 22.00
N ASP A 344 -16.60 27.33 21.06
CA ASP A 344 -17.34 26.69 19.98
C ASP A 344 -17.65 25.19 20.28
N GLU A 345 -17.27 24.70 21.48
CA GLU A 345 -17.38 23.29 21.85
C GLU A 345 -18.82 22.77 21.71
N ALA A 346 -19.80 23.55 22.18
CA ALA A 346 -21.20 23.16 22.12
C ALA A 346 -21.73 23.03 20.67
N ALA A 347 -21.24 23.87 19.76
CA ALA A 347 -21.61 23.81 18.36
C ALA A 347 -21.06 22.55 17.70
N VAL A 348 -19.80 22.21 17.96
CA VAL A 348 -19.15 20.99 17.46
C VAL A 348 -19.80 19.75 18.06
N GLN A 349 -20.06 19.72 19.37
CA GLN A 349 -20.76 18.62 20.04
C GLN A 349 -22.16 18.38 19.46
N ALA A 350 -22.89 19.44 19.10
CA ALA A 350 -24.18 19.34 18.46
C ALA A 350 -24.14 18.64 17.08
N VAL A 351 -23.03 18.79 16.32
CA VAL A 351 -22.83 18.04 15.09
C VAL A 351 -22.75 16.54 15.37
N PHE A 352 -21.87 16.12 16.27
CA PHE A 352 -21.71 14.70 16.63
C PHE A 352 -22.98 14.09 17.25
N ALA A 353 -23.70 14.85 18.05
CA ALA A 353 -24.96 14.40 18.64
C ALA A 353 -26.04 14.06 17.58
N ARG A 354 -26.05 14.72 16.42
CA ARG A 354 -26.98 14.36 15.32
C ARG A 354 -26.68 12.98 14.71
N TYR A 355 -25.43 12.53 14.84
CA TYR A 355 -24.98 11.21 14.39
C TYR A 355 -24.96 10.17 15.51
N ASP A 356 -25.51 10.49 16.70
CA ASP A 356 -25.52 9.63 17.90
C ASP A 356 -24.10 9.22 18.35
N LEU A 357 -23.14 10.15 18.21
CA LEU A 357 -21.74 9.95 18.56
C LEU A 357 -21.35 10.70 19.84
N HIS A 358 -20.42 10.12 20.60
CA HIS A 358 -19.77 10.84 21.69
C HIS A 358 -18.92 12.00 21.15
N ALA A 359 -18.95 13.12 21.87
CA ALA A 359 -18.05 14.26 21.68
C ALA A 359 -17.80 14.89 23.06
N VAL A 360 -16.70 14.52 23.67
CA VAL A 360 -16.41 14.88 25.06
C VAL A 360 -15.18 15.78 25.11
N VAL A 361 -15.28 16.91 25.75
CA VAL A 361 -14.11 17.75 26.08
C VAL A 361 -13.31 17.01 27.14
N ILE A 362 -12.13 16.53 26.76
CA ILE A 362 -11.23 15.80 27.66
C ILE A 362 -10.05 16.65 28.14
N GLY A 363 -9.89 17.85 27.61
CA GLY A 363 -8.76 18.70 27.96
C GLY A 363 -8.68 19.96 27.12
N ARG A 364 -7.48 20.53 27.07
CA ARG A 364 -7.20 21.79 26.36
C ARG A 364 -5.77 21.85 25.82
N VAL A 365 -5.57 22.68 24.82
CA VAL A 365 -4.25 23.08 24.34
C VAL A 365 -3.61 24.03 25.37
N ILE A 366 -2.36 23.78 25.71
CA ILE A 366 -1.57 24.61 26.65
C ILE A 366 -0.35 25.21 25.94
N GLY A 367 0.14 26.34 26.47
CA GLY A 367 1.30 27.03 25.86
C GLY A 367 2.65 26.37 26.12
N GLU A 368 2.74 25.46 27.09
CA GLU A 368 3.95 24.65 27.33
C GLU A 368 3.95 23.47 26.34
N PRO A 369 5.08 23.16 25.64
CA PRO A 369 5.13 22.06 24.67
C PRO A 369 5.25 20.68 25.37
N VAL A 370 4.30 20.38 26.22
CA VAL A 370 4.24 19.16 27.07
C VAL A 370 2.91 18.45 26.88
N VAL A 371 2.94 17.14 26.75
CA VAL A 371 1.79 16.27 26.87
C VAL A 371 1.61 15.94 28.35
N ARG A 372 0.54 16.44 28.96
CA ARG A 372 0.21 16.22 30.37
C ARG A 372 -1.13 15.49 30.47
N ALA A 373 -1.15 14.37 31.20
CA ALA A 373 -2.38 13.68 31.51
C ALA A 373 -2.62 13.65 33.02
N MET A 374 -3.89 13.88 33.41
CA MET A 374 -4.37 13.89 34.80
C MET A 374 -5.29 12.68 35.02
N ALA A 375 -5.25 12.11 36.18
CA ALA A 375 -6.23 11.10 36.64
C ALA A 375 -6.44 11.24 38.14
N GLY A 376 -7.69 11.26 38.59
CA GLY A 376 -8.03 11.48 40.01
C GLY A 376 -7.57 12.83 40.55
N GLY A 377 -7.34 13.80 39.68
CA GLY A 377 -6.81 15.13 40.01
C GLY A 377 -5.28 15.24 40.11
N ASP A 378 -4.57 14.11 39.97
CA ASP A 378 -3.09 14.08 40.00
C ASP A 378 -2.50 13.88 38.60
N PRO A 379 -1.30 14.45 38.28
CA PRO A 379 -0.60 14.23 37.03
C PRO A 379 -0.06 12.79 36.98
N VAL A 380 -0.42 12.04 35.93
CA VAL A 380 0.05 10.67 35.69
C VAL A 380 1.14 10.61 34.64
N CYS A 381 1.28 11.65 33.81
CA CYS A 381 2.43 11.88 32.95
C CYS A 381 2.63 13.37 32.65
N ALA A 382 3.88 13.73 32.37
CA ALA A 382 4.26 15.03 31.84
C ALA A 382 5.50 14.86 30.97
N VAL A 383 5.31 14.78 29.66
CA VAL A 383 6.37 14.44 28.68
C VAL A 383 6.44 15.52 27.61
N PRO A 384 7.63 16.03 27.24
CA PRO A 384 7.74 16.92 26.10
C PRO A 384 7.20 16.25 24.84
N GLY A 385 6.29 16.94 24.10
CA GLY A 385 5.68 16.36 22.89
C GLY A 385 6.71 16.01 21.82
N GLY A 386 7.73 16.86 21.60
CA GLY A 386 8.83 16.61 20.69
C GLY A 386 9.62 15.34 21.04
N ALA A 387 9.85 15.08 22.35
CA ALA A 387 10.57 13.89 22.80
C ALA A 387 9.84 12.58 22.41
N LEU A 388 8.51 12.60 22.38
CA LEU A 388 7.73 11.43 21.95
C LEU A 388 7.73 11.24 20.42
N ALA A 389 7.65 12.32 19.64
CA ALA A 389 7.42 12.25 18.19
C ALA A 389 8.69 12.46 17.36
N ASP A 390 9.47 13.54 17.63
CA ASP A 390 10.55 13.97 16.73
C ASP A 390 11.93 13.49 17.17
N ASP A 391 12.17 13.35 18.48
CA ASP A 391 13.45 13.02 19.07
C ASP A 391 13.68 11.51 19.22
N ALA A 392 12.80 10.69 18.65
CA ALA A 392 13.00 9.25 18.62
C ALA A 392 14.35 8.90 17.99
N PRO A 393 15.07 7.90 18.53
CA PRO A 393 16.38 7.50 18.02
C PRO A 393 16.33 7.10 16.55
N ARG A 394 17.41 7.39 15.81
CA ARG A 394 17.55 7.06 14.39
C ARG A 394 18.76 6.16 14.20
N TYR A 395 18.54 5.02 13.58
CA TYR A 395 19.56 4.04 13.36
C TYR A 395 19.94 3.91 11.89
N THR A 396 21.20 3.63 11.64
CA THR A 396 21.74 3.25 10.34
C THR A 396 22.53 1.96 10.52
N PRO A 397 21.86 0.80 10.50
CA PRO A 397 22.50 -0.49 10.67
C PRO A 397 23.53 -0.78 9.57
N PRO A 398 24.45 -1.72 9.77
CA PRO A 398 25.28 -2.24 8.70
C PRO A 398 24.43 -2.80 7.57
N ALA A 399 24.78 -2.45 6.33
CA ALA A 399 24.07 -2.90 5.13
C ALA A 399 24.99 -3.81 4.30
N ALA A 400 24.52 -4.99 3.95
CA ALA A 400 25.23 -5.92 3.08
C ALA A 400 24.23 -6.84 2.37
N PRO A 401 24.45 -7.19 1.09
CA PRO A 401 23.59 -8.13 0.39
C PRO A 401 23.62 -9.51 1.04
N SER A 402 22.57 -10.29 0.84
CA SER A 402 22.52 -11.68 1.29
C SER A 402 23.66 -12.50 0.64
N ALA A 403 24.22 -13.47 1.38
CA ALA A 403 25.38 -14.22 0.93
C ALA A 403 25.15 -15.02 -0.37
N ASP A 404 23.92 -15.40 -0.65
CA ASP A 404 23.51 -16.17 -1.83
C ASP A 404 23.11 -15.30 -3.03
N LEU A 405 23.01 -13.97 -2.88
CA LEU A 405 22.57 -13.07 -3.96
C LEU A 405 23.46 -13.16 -5.19
N ALA A 406 24.79 -13.21 -5.00
CA ALA A 406 25.73 -13.33 -6.11
C ALA A 406 25.52 -14.63 -6.90
N ALA A 407 25.24 -15.73 -6.21
CA ALA A 407 24.96 -17.03 -6.84
C ALA A 407 23.62 -16.99 -7.60
N ARG A 408 22.57 -16.42 -7.01
CA ARG A 408 21.28 -16.24 -7.68
C ARG A 408 21.41 -15.39 -8.94
N ARG A 409 22.12 -14.27 -8.89
CA ARG A 409 22.34 -13.39 -10.06
C ARG A 409 23.20 -14.04 -11.15
N ALA A 410 24.07 -14.97 -10.80
CA ALA A 410 24.92 -15.69 -11.77
C ALA A 410 24.17 -16.81 -12.51
N GLU A 411 22.96 -17.17 -12.11
CA GLU A 411 22.17 -18.17 -12.82
C GLU A 411 21.88 -17.73 -14.26
N ARG A 412 22.06 -18.65 -15.21
CA ARG A 412 21.83 -18.41 -16.65
C ARG A 412 20.51 -19.03 -17.05
N LEU A 413 19.69 -18.28 -17.79
CA LEU A 413 18.37 -18.70 -18.27
C LEU A 413 18.33 -18.82 -19.81
N ASP A 414 19.48 -18.91 -20.48
CA ASP A 414 19.59 -18.96 -21.95
C ASP A 414 18.91 -20.20 -22.54
N ASP A 415 18.98 -21.33 -21.87
CA ASP A 415 18.30 -22.57 -22.24
C ASP A 415 16.78 -22.41 -22.22
N LEU A 416 16.23 -21.82 -21.16
CA LEU A 416 14.82 -21.51 -21.04
C LEU A 416 14.38 -20.43 -22.04
N ALA A 417 15.22 -19.43 -22.28
CA ALA A 417 14.97 -18.36 -23.25
C ALA A 417 14.84 -18.89 -24.70
N ALA A 418 15.67 -19.88 -25.04
CA ALA A 418 15.69 -20.51 -26.36
C ALA A 418 14.65 -21.63 -26.52
N GLU A 419 13.96 -22.07 -25.44
CA GLU A 419 12.89 -23.07 -25.52
C GLU A 419 11.78 -22.59 -26.47
N ALA A 420 11.29 -23.46 -27.33
CA ALA A 420 10.17 -23.13 -28.22
C ALA A 420 8.88 -22.95 -27.41
N PRO A 421 8.23 -21.79 -27.49
CA PRO A 421 6.97 -21.57 -26.78
C PRO A 421 5.85 -22.46 -27.38
N THR A 422 4.98 -22.97 -26.51
CA THR A 422 3.86 -23.82 -26.91
C THR A 422 2.53 -23.22 -26.48
N THR A 423 1.45 -23.66 -27.12
CA THR A 423 0.08 -23.33 -26.69
C THR A 423 -0.17 -23.76 -25.23
N GLU A 424 0.36 -24.92 -24.84
CA GLU A 424 0.24 -25.43 -23.47
C GLU A 424 0.94 -24.50 -22.46
N THR A 425 2.17 -24.05 -22.76
CA THR A 425 2.89 -23.10 -21.92
C THR A 425 2.11 -21.80 -21.72
N LEU A 426 1.52 -21.25 -22.80
CA LEU A 426 0.68 -20.04 -22.71
C LEU A 426 -0.54 -20.25 -21.78
N LEU A 427 -1.24 -21.37 -21.97
CA LEU A 427 -2.42 -21.68 -21.14
C LEU A 427 -2.05 -21.92 -19.67
N GLN A 428 -0.92 -22.59 -19.40
CA GLN A 428 -0.41 -22.80 -18.04
C GLN A 428 -0.03 -21.50 -17.36
N LEU A 429 0.61 -20.56 -18.08
CA LEU A 429 0.95 -19.23 -17.54
C LEU A 429 -0.32 -18.42 -17.26
N LEU A 430 -1.28 -18.43 -18.19
CA LEU A 430 -2.54 -17.71 -18.02
C LEU A 430 -3.39 -18.27 -16.85
N ALA A 431 -3.29 -19.57 -16.57
CA ALA A 431 -3.96 -20.25 -15.46
C ALA A 431 -3.16 -20.16 -14.14
N SER A 432 -1.93 -19.62 -14.15
CA SER A 432 -1.10 -19.58 -12.96
C SER A 432 -1.70 -18.68 -11.87
N PRO A 433 -1.41 -18.94 -10.58
CA PRO A 433 -1.94 -18.14 -9.47
C PRO A 433 -1.68 -16.63 -9.61
N ASN A 434 -0.57 -16.25 -10.21
CA ASN A 434 -0.19 -14.84 -10.36
C ASN A 434 -0.75 -14.15 -11.62
N ALA A 435 -1.29 -14.89 -12.60
CA ALA A 435 -1.83 -14.35 -13.85
C ALA A 435 -3.35 -14.51 -13.99
N ARG A 436 -3.95 -15.57 -13.39
CA ARG A 436 -5.39 -15.88 -13.53
C ARG A 436 -6.30 -14.81 -12.95
N SER A 437 -7.57 -14.85 -13.30
CA SER A 437 -8.59 -13.87 -12.92
C SER A 437 -8.74 -13.68 -11.41
N ARG A 438 -8.75 -12.44 -10.96
CA ARG A 438 -9.05 -12.05 -9.57
C ARG A 438 -10.54 -11.89 -9.28
N LYS A 439 -11.40 -12.24 -10.24
CA LYS A 439 -12.85 -12.16 -10.09
C LYS A 439 -13.41 -12.86 -8.84
N PRO A 440 -12.91 -14.03 -8.40
CA PRO A 440 -13.36 -14.64 -7.14
C PRO A 440 -13.18 -13.76 -5.91
N VAL A 441 -12.22 -12.84 -5.92
CA VAL A 441 -11.94 -11.88 -4.86
C VAL A 441 -12.74 -10.61 -5.05
N TRP A 442 -12.49 -9.85 -6.12
CA TRP A 442 -13.06 -8.52 -6.27
C TRP A 442 -14.59 -8.50 -6.39
N ARG A 443 -15.24 -9.58 -6.83
CA ARG A 443 -16.72 -9.68 -6.82
C ARG A 443 -17.34 -9.65 -5.41
N ARG A 444 -16.54 -9.75 -4.35
CA ARG A 444 -16.97 -9.63 -2.96
C ARG A 444 -17.00 -8.19 -2.48
N TYR A 445 -16.32 -7.32 -3.19
CA TYR A 445 -16.25 -5.90 -2.93
C TYR A 445 -17.30 -5.16 -3.76
N ASP A 446 -17.94 -4.15 -3.16
CA ASP A 446 -18.67 -3.18 -3.96
C ASP A 446 -17.65 -2.26 -4.65
N HIS A 447 -17.71 -2.18 -5.96
CA HIS A 447 -16.82 -1.34 -6.77
C HIS A 447 -17.58 -0.23 -7.51
N MET A 448 -18.89 -0.05 -7.23
CA MET A 448 -19.75 0.93 -7.90
C MET A 448 -20.36 1.97 -6.95
N ASN A 449 -20.17 1.84 -5.64
CA ASN A 449 -20.67 2.80 -4.66
C ASN A 449 -20.26 4.24 -5.04
N GLY A 450 -21.12 5.20 -4.75
CA GLY A 450 -20.90 6.59 -5.16
C GLY A 450 -21.03 6.81 -6.66
N THR A 451 -21.15 5.77 -7.51
CA THR A 451 -21.32 5.85 -8.98
C THR A 451 -20.22 6.60 -9.73
N ASN A 452 -18.99 6.58 -9.19
CA ASN A 452 -17.84 7.26 -9.80
C ASN A 452 -17.02 6.37 -10.73
N THR A 453 -17.08 5.04 -10.57
CA THR A 453 -16.26 4.08 -11.31
C THR A 453 -16.66 4.04 -12.78
N LEU A 454 -15.70 4.34 -13.65
CA LEU A 454 -15.81 4.24 -15.11
C LEU A 454 -15.17 2.94 -15.62
N VAL A 455 -13.99 2.61 -15.07
CA VAL A 455 -13.29 1.33 -15.32
C VAL A 455 -13.03 0.71 -13.97
N GLY A 456 -13.63 -0.44 -13.72
CA GLY A 456 -13.52 -1.18 -12.47
C GLY A 456 -12.55 -2.36 -12.53
N PRO A 457 -12.51 -3.20 -11.50
CA PRO A 457 -11.56 -4.30 -11.40
C PRO A 457 -11.59 -5.27 -12.59
N GLY A 458 -10.41 -5.57 -13.13
CA GLY A 458 -10.23 -6.50 -14.25
C GLY A 458 -10.59 -5.96 -15.64
N ALA A 459 -11.00 -4.70 -15.75
CA ALA A 459 -11.42 -4.07 -17.01
C ALA A 459 -10.36 -3.15 -17.65
N GLY A 460 -9.26 -2.90 -16.97
CA GLY A 460 -8.14 -2.04 -17.42
C GLY A 460 -6.92 -2.24 -16.55
N ASP A 461 -5.83 -1.56 -16.88
CA ASP A 461 -4.57 -1.58 -16.13
C ASP A 461 -4.63 -0.65 -14.91
N ALA A 462 -5.41 0.43 -15.00
CA ALA A 462 -5.76 1.28 -13.88
C ALA A 462 -7.28 1.38 -13.72
N ALA A 463 -7.75 1.57 -12.49
CA ALA A 463 -9.13 1.94 -12.24
C ALA A 463 -9.35 3.39 -12.64
N LEU A 464 -10.47 3.70 -13.31
CA LEU A 464 -10.84 5.07 -13.68
C LEU A 464 -12.08 5.51 -12.89
N LEU A 465 -11.97 6.67 -12.22
CA LEU A 465 -13.07 7.28 -11.48
C LEU A 465 -13.32 8.70 -11.97
N ARG A 466 -14.55 8.99 -12.35
CA ARG A 466 -14.96 10.38 -12.66
C ARG A 466 -14.92 11.26 -11.41
N ILE A 467 -14.53 12.51 -11.59
CA ILE A 467 -14.67 13.56 -10.58
C ILE A 467 -16.00 14.29 -10.87
N LYS A 468 -16.97 14.12 -9.97
CA LYS A 468 -18.32 14.71 -10.14
C LYS A 468 -18.25 16.22 -10.29
N GLY A 469 -19.10 16.77 -11.16
CA GLY A 469 -19.12 18.20 -11.46
C GLY A 469 -18.03 18.68 -12.42
N THR A 470 -17.13 17.79 -12.88
CA THR A 470 -16.06 18.11 -13.83
C THR A 470 -16.09 17.16 -15.03
N ARG A 471 -15.23 17.44 -16.05
CA ARG A 471 -14.94 16.49 -17.13
C ARG A 471 -13.82 15.52 -16.78
N ARG A 472 -13.10 15.72 -15.68
CA ARG A 472 -11.92 14.99 -15.26
C ARG A 472 -12.22 13.61 -14.71
N ALA A 473 -11.21 12.75 -14.75
CA ALA A 473 -11.20 11.46 -14.05
C ALA A 473 -9.83 11.24 -13.39
N LEU A 474 -9.81 10.44 -12.32
CA LEU A 474 -8.60 9.90 -11.72
C LEU A 474 -8.36 8.50 -12.26
N ALA A 475 -7.09 8.19 -12.55
CA ALA A 475 -6.60 6.84 -12.79
C ALA A 475 -5.83 6.38 -11.56
N LEU A 476 -6.10 5.17 -11.08
CA LEU A 476 -5.54 4.64 -9.85
C LEU A 476 -4.93 3.26 -10.10
N SER A 477 -3.67 3.05 -9.72
CA SER A 477 -3.03 1.73 -9.68
C SER A 477 -2.35 1.48 -8.33
N LEU A 478 -2.08 0.21 -8.03
CA LEU A 478 -1.39 -0.21 -6.82
C LEU A 478 -0.63 -1.51 -7.13
N ASP A 479 0.72 -1.45 -7.17
CA ASP A 479 1.59 -2.46 -7.74
C ASP A 479 2.82 -2.73 -6.86
N GLY A 480 3.35 -3.97 -6.86
CA GLY A 480 4.55 -4.33 -6.10
C GLY A 480 5.26 -5.60 -6.57
N PRO A 481 6.52 -5.52 -7.10
CA PRO A 481 7.24 -6.64 -7.71
C PRO A 481 8.13 -7.42 -6.71
N GLY A 482 7.55 -8.24 -5.84
CA GLY A 482 8.31 -8.95 -4.78
C GLY A 482 9.45 -9.85 -5.28
N ARG A 483 9.27 -10.63 -6.36
CA ARG A 483 10.32 -11.53 -6.89
C ARG A 483 11.53 -10.77 -7.42
N LEU A 484 11.33 -9.65 -8.07
CA LEU A 484 12.43 -8.77 -8.50
C LEU A 484 13.21 -8.24 -7.31
N GLY A 485 12.54 -7.95 -6.18
CA GLY A 485 13.17 -7.49 -4.95
C GLY A 485 14.23 -8.44 -4.40
N ALA A 486 14.00 -9.74 -4.51
CA ALA A 486 14.99 -10.75 -4.08
C ALA A 486 16.19 -10.88 -5.03
N LEU A 487 16.08 -10.46 -6.27
CA LEU A 487 17.16 -10.48 -7.27
C LEU A 487 17.90 -9.14 -7.33
N ASP A 488 17.15 -8.05 -7.34
CA ASP A 488 17.70 -6.70 -7.36
C ASP A 488 16.73 -5.71 -6.69
N PRO A 489 16.91 -5.40 -5.39
CA PRO A 489 16.00 -4.51 -4.66
C PRO A 489 15.93 -3.11 -5.26
N ARG A 490 17.07 -2.58 -5.80
CA ARG A 490 17.10 -1.25 -6.42
C ARG A 490 16.24 -1.22 -7.68
N LEU A 491 16.41 -2.23 -8.53
CA LEU A 491 15.60 -2.38 -9.72
C LEU A 491 14.13 -2.60 -9.36
N ALA A 492 13.82 -3.38 -8.32
CA ALA A 492 12.44 -3.61 -7.90
C ALA A 492 11.74 -2.33 -7.41
N GLY A 493 12.43 -1.48 -6.65
CA GLY A 493 11.90 -0.18 -6.26
C GLY A 493 11.60 0.71 -7.46
N ALA A 494 12.49 0.74 -8.45
CA ALA A 494 12.28 1.47 -9.70
C ALA A 494 11.16 0.86 -10.55
N ALA A 495 11.10 -0.48 -10.65
CA ALA A 495 10.11 -1.20 -11.43
C ALA A 495 8.69 -0.99 -10.88
N ALA A 496 8.50 -0.95 -9.54
CA ALA A 496 7.21 -0.66 -8.94
C ALA A 496 6.66 0.72 -9.38
N VAL A 497 7.52 1.73 -9.43
CA VAL A 497 7.13 3.07 -9.91
C VAL A 497 6.83 3.07 -11.41
N VAL A 498 7.65 2.40 -12.22
CA VAL A 498 7.47 2.33 -13.68
C VAL A 498 6.21 1.56 -14.04
N GLU A 499 5.96 0.42 -13.40
CA GLU A 499 4.74 -0.39 -13.59
C GLU A 499 3.49 0.43 -13.32
N ALA A 500 3.43 1.07 -12.14
CA ALA A 500 2.32 1.93 -11.77
C ALA A 500 2.13 3.10 -12.76
N ALA A 501 3.22 3.70 -13.27
CA ALA A 501 3.16 4.77 -14.26
C ALA A 501 2.64 4.29 -15.62
N LEU A 502 3.04 3.09 -16.07
CA LEU A 502 2.55 2.49 -17.30
C LEU A 502 1.08 2.10 -17.20
N ASN A 503 0.65 1.52 -16.07
CA ASN A 503 -0.75 1.21 -15.81
C ASN A 503 -1.64 2.45 -15.93
N VAL A 504 -1.23 3.55 -15.31
CA VAL A 504 -1.91 4.85 -15.42
C VAL A 504 -1.88 5.38 -16.85
N ALA A 505 -0.72 5.36 -17.51
CA ALA A 505 -0.57 5.89 -18.88
C ALA A 505 -1.36 5.07 -19.91
N CYS A 506 -1.47 3.74 -19.76
CA CYS A 506 -2.28 2.87 -20.60
C CYS A 506 -3.77 3.21 -20.54
N SER A 507 -4.25 3.80 -19.44
CA SER A 507 -5.61 4.30 -19.32
C SER A 507 -5.85 5.66 -19.99
N GLY A 508 -4.80 6.30 -20.51
CA GLY A 508 -4.81 7.62 -21.12
C GLY A 508 -4.56 8.77 -20.13
N ALA A 509 -4.35 8.48 -18.86
CA ALA A 509 -4.10 9.48 -17.84
C ALA A 509 -2.62 9.84 -17.70
N THR A 510 -2.34 11.02 -17.16
CA THR A 510 -1.00 11.46 -16.83
C THR A 510 -0.71 11.15 -15.36
N PRO A 511 0.34 10.39 -15.02
CA PRO A 511 0.78 10.19 -13.64
C PRO A 511 1.11 11.53 -12.97
N ILE A 512 0.61 11.77 -11.74
CA ILE A 512 0.80 13.06 -11.03
C ILE A 512 1.43 12.92 -9.64
N GLY A 513 1.39 11.75 -9.04
CA GLY A 513 2.02 11.49 -7.74
C GLY A 513 1.79 10.08 -7.23
N ILE A 514 2.61 9.70 -6.23
CA ILE A 514 2.56 8.37 -5.63
C ILE A 514 2.50 8.40 -4.12
N THR A 515 2.04 7.30 -3.58
CA THR A 515 2.20 6.83 -2.19
C THR A 515 2.91 5.48 -2.21
N ASN A 516 3.67 5.13 -1.18
CA ASN A 516 4.38 3.87 -1.13
C ASN A 516 4.16 3.10 0.17
N CYS A 517 4.20 1.78 0.10
CA CYS A 517 4.24 0.91 1.27
C CYS A 517 5.40 -0.08 1.14
N LEU A 518 6.36 0.03 2.05
CA LEU A 518 7.61 -0.73 2.01
C LEU A 518 7.51 -1.94 2.94
N ASN A 519 7.40 -3.15 2.36
CA ASN A 519 7.28 -4.39 3.13
C ASN A 519 8.59 -5.17 3.05
N PHE A 520 9.33 -5.23 4.17
CA PHE A 520 10.67 -5.83 4.26
C PHE A 520 10.83 -6.65 5.53
N ALA A 521 11.88 -7.47 5.57
CA ALA A 521 12.32 -8.20 6.75
C ALA A 521 12.83 -7.28 7.87
N SER A 522 13.39 -7.86 8.94
CA SER A 522 13.99 -7.08 10.02
C SER A 522 15.14 -6.20 9.52
N PRO A 523 15.12 -4.89 9.81
CA PRO A 523 16.17 -3.94 9.44
C PRO A 523 17.43 -4.11 10.28
N GLU A 524 17.38 -4.85 11.38
CA GLU A 524 18.52 -5.16 12.22
C GLU A 524 19.46 -6.18 11.56
N ARG A 525 18.95 -6.91 10.55
CA ARG A 525 19.75 -7.83 9.73
C ARG A 525 20.39 -7.04 8.59
N PRO A 526 21.73 -7.17 8.36
CA PRO A 526 22.42 -6.44 7.30
C PRO A 526 21.78 -6.59 5.92
N ALA A 527 21.25 -7.78 5.59
CA ALA A 527 20.58 -8.02 4.32
C ALA A 527 19.23 -7.30 4.23
N GLY A 528 18.40 -7.34 5.28
CA GLY A 528 17.11 -6.66 5.32
C GLY A 528 17.25 -5.14 5.19
N TYR A 529 18.23 -4.54 5.90
CA TYR A 529 18.49 -3.10 5.78
C TYR A 529 19.05 -2.72 4.41
N TRP A 530 19.93 -3.57 3.83
CA TRP A 530 20.45 -3.35 2.48
C TRP A 530 19.33 -3.40 1.44
N GLU A 531 18.46 -4.40 1.50
CA GLU A 531 17.30 -4.54 0.60
C GLU A 531 16.36 -3.32 0.67
N LEU A 532 16.06 -2.85 1.89
CA LEU A 532 15.26 -1.65 2.11
C LEU A 532 15.93 -0.42 1.51
N SER A 533 17.22 -0.21 1.80
CA SER A 533 17.95 0.98 1.35
C SER A 533 18.07 1.04 -0.18
N GLU A 534 18.36 -0.10 -0.84
CA GLU A 534 18.45 -0.18 -2.29
C GLU A 534 17.07 0.04 -2.95
N ALA A 535 16.00 -0.56 -2.40
CA ALA A 535 14.65 -0.36 -2.94
C ALA A 535 14.20 1.10 -2.85
N VAL A 536 14.44 1.77 -1.74
CA VAL A 536 14.16 3.21 -1.56
C VAL A 536 14.95 4.05 -2.57
N ALA A 537 16.23 3.73 -2.76
CA ALA A 537 17.08 4.43 -3.73
C ALA A 537 16.56 4.25 -5.17
N GLY A 538 16.19 3.02 -5.56
CA GLY A 538 15.62 2.74 -6.88
C GLY A 538 14.28 3.44 -7.13
N MET A 539 13.41 3.47 -6.13
CA MET A 539 12.15 4.21 -6.18
C MET A 539 12.40 5.72 -6.38
N ALA A 540 13.36 6.28 -5.64
CA ALA A 540 13.73 7.67 -5.77
C ALA A 540 14.29 8.01 -7.17
N ASP A 541 15.10 7.11 -7.75
CA ASP A 541 15.65 7.28 -9.10
C ASP A 541 14.53 7.32 -10.16
N ALA A 542 13.57 6.39 -10.08
CA ALA A 542 12.44 6.35 -11.02
C ALA A 542 11.51 7.56 -10.85
N CYS A 543 11.21 7.97 -9.63
CA CYS A 543 10.40 9.16 -9.36
C CYS A 543 11.05 10.44 -9.88
N ARG A 544 12.38 10.59 -9.73
CA ARG A 544 13.12 11.73 -10.29
C ARG A 544 13.11 11.71 -11.83
N ALA A 545 13.31 10.53 -12.42
CA ALA A 545 13.30 10.40 -13.87
C ALA A 545 11.94 10.74 -14.49
N LEU A 546 10.86 10.30 -13.86
CA LEU A 546 9.48 10.57 -14.31
C LEU A 546 8.97 11.95 -13.88
N GLY A 547 9.64 12.66 -12.96
CA GLY A 547 9.19 13.92 -12.42
C GLY A 547 7.96 13.80 -11.51
N ILE A 548 7.76 12.65 -10.85
CA ILE A 548 6.59 12.33 -10.05
C ILE A 548 6.93 12.42 -8.55
N PRO A 549 6.22 13.23 -7.73
CA PRO A 549 6.48 13.34 -6.30
C PRO A 549 5.88 12.15 -5.52
N ILE A 550 6.53 11.81 -4.40
CA ILE A 550 6.02 10.92 -3.35
C ILE A 550 5.41 11.79 -2.27
N VAL A 551 4.11 11.69 -2.03
CA VAL A 551 3.41 12.61 -1.12
C VAL A 551 3.00 11.98 0.20
N SER A 552 2.99 10.65 0.28
CA SER A 552 2.69 9.89 1.50
C SER A 552 3.30 8.50 1.43
N GLY A 553 3.21 7.74 2.50
CA GLY A 553 3.65 6.35 2.51
C GLY A 553 3.64 5.72 3.89
N ASN A 554 4.03 4.44 3.92
CA ASN A 554 4.13 3.63 5.13
C ASN A 554 5.32 2.66 4.99
N VAL A 555 5.87 2.22 6.11
CA VAL A 555 6.92 1.20 6.17
C VAL A 555 6.49 0.09 7.11
N SER A 556 6.53 -1.16 6.62
CA SER A 556 6.27 -2.37 7.37
C SER A 556 7.54 -3.23 7.38
N LEU A 557 8.15 -3.36 8.53
CA LEU A 557 9.35 -4.15 8.75
C LEU A 557 9.07 -5.38 9.61
N TYR A 558 10.08 -6.20 9.85
CA TYR A 558 9.98 -7.47 10.59
C TYR A 558 8.99 -8.48 9.98
N ASN A 559 8.73 -8.37 8.65
CA ASN A 559 7.90 -9.33 7.95
C ASN A 559 8.67 -10.63 7.71
N GLU A 560 8.78 -11.44 8.74
CA GLU A 560 9.47 -12.73 8.71
C GLU A 560 8.82 -13.73 9.68
N THR A 561 9.00 -15.00 9.40
CA THR A 561 8.57 -16.14 10.22
C THR A 561 9.78 -17.00 10.55
N PRO A 562 9.64 -18.04 11.41
CA PRO A 562 10.73 -19.00 11.61
C PRO A 562 11.27 -19.64 10.31
N ASP A 563 10.44 -19.71 9.25
CA ASP A 563 10.83 -20.24 7.93
C ASP A 563 11.64 -19.23 7.09
N GLY A 564 11.80 -18.00 7.55
CA GLY A 564 12.58 -16.95 6.92
C GLY A 564 11.80 -15.69 6.57
N PRO A 565 12.48 -14.73 5.92
CA PRO A 565 11.87 -13.45 5.52
C PRO A 565 10.94 -13.61 4.32
N ILE A 566 10.03 -12.63 4.17
CA ILE A 566 9.28 -12.44 2.93
C ILE A 566 10.20 -11.98 1.78
N LEU A 567 9.71 -12.04 0.55
CA LEU A 567 10.34 -11.30 -0.55
C LEU A 567 10.33 -9.80 -0.25
N PRO A 568 11.43 -9.06 -0.53
CA PRO A 568 11.44 -7.59 -0.48
C PRO A 568 10.36 -7.04 -1.41
N THR A 569 9.31 -6.43 -0.85
CA THR A 569 8.11 -6.05 -1.60
C THR A 569 7.82 -4.56 -1.43
N PRO A 570 8.46 -3.69 -2.25
CA PRO A 570 8.07 -2.29 -2.36
C PRO A 570 6.75 -2.19 -3.11
N VAL A 571 5.73 -1.60 -2.49
CA VAL A 571 4.41 -1.36 -3.10
C VAL A 571 4.27 0.13 -3.40
N VAL A 572 3.77 0.46 -4.59
CA VAL A 572 3.54 1.83 -5.06
C VAL A 572 2.08 1.97 -5.46
N GLY A 573 1.40 2.91 -4.82
CA GLY A 573 0.09 3.40 -5.25
C GLY A 573 0.26 4.68 -6.06
N MET A 574 -0.26 4.72 -7.29
CA MET A 574 -0.15 5.86 -8.18
C MET A 574 -1.49 6.47 -8.49
N VAL A 575 -1.50 7.80 -8.50
CA VAL A 575 -2.62 8.60 -8.95
C VAL A 575 -2.24 9.29 -10.25
N GLY A 576 -3.11 9.14 -11.25
CA GLY A 576 -3.05 9.86 -12.52
C GLY A 576 -4.27 10.73 -12.73
N LEU A 577 -4.12 11.75 -13.55
CA LEU A 577 -5.18 12.69 -13.91
C LEU A 577 -5.49 12.61 -15.40
N LEU A 578 -6.74 12.44 -15.73
CA LEU A 578 -7.28 12.56 -17.06
C LEU A 578 -8.12 13.85 -17.12
N GLU A 579 -7.68 14.82 -17.91
CA GLU A 579 -8.36 16.13 -18.00
C GLU A 579 -9.74 16.04 -18.65
N ASP A 580 -9.93 15.07 -19.54
CA ASP A 580 -11.23 14.75 -20.12
C ASP A 580 -11.45 13.23 -20.10
N ARG A 581 -12.43 12.78 -19.33
CA ARG A 581 -12.75 11.33 -19.20
C ARG A 581 -13.17 10.68 -20.52
N GLU A 582 -13.59 11.45 -21.53
CA GLU A 582 -13.90 10.90 -22.86
C GLU A 582 -12.66 10.48 -23.63
N GLY A 583 -11.48 10.97 -23.23
CA GLY A 583 -10.18 10.54 -23.73
C GLY A 583 -9.62 9.25 -23.09
N ALA A 584 -10.41 8.56 -22.25
CA ALA A 584 -10.00 7.31 -21.62
C ALA A 584 -9.67 6.22 -22.67
N VAL A 585 -8.54 5.56 -22.50
CA VAL A 585 -8.08 4.47 -23.37
C VAL A 585 -8.47 3.13 -22.73
N PRO A 586 -9.29 2.29 -23.40
CA PRO A 586 -9.70 1.01 -22.88
C PRO A 586 -8.64 -0.08 -23.10
N MET A 587 -8.65 -1.13 -22.29
CA MET A 587 -7.89 -2.37 -22.52
C MET A 587 -8.66 -3.29 -23.50
N ARG A 588 -8.74 -2.92 -24.77
CA ARG A 588 -9.43 -3.69 -25.82
C ARG A 588 -9.00 -3.31 -27.24
N TRP A 589 -9.35 -4.15 -28.19
CA TRP A 589 -9.29 -3.88 -29.62
C TRP A 589 -10.63 -4.19 -30.33
N ALA A 590 -10.76 -3.79 -31.60
CA ALA A 590 -11.88 -4.11 -32.47
C ALA A 590 -11.39 -4.84 -33.73
N ASP A 591 -12.32 -5.47 -34.45
CA ASP A 591 -11.99 -6.16 -35.72
C ASP A 591 -11.27 -5.19 -36.69
N GLY A 592 -10.14 -5.63 -37.22
CA GLY A 592 -9.32 -4.90 -38.17
C GLY A 592 -8.32 -3.94 -37.54
N ASP A 593 -8.37 -3.67 -36.22
CA ASP A 593 -7.37 -2.82 -35.57
C ASP A 593 -5.97 -3.39 -35.73
N GLU A 594 -5.00 -2.53 -36.03
CA GLU A 594 -3.59 -2.90 -36.06
C GLU A 594 -3.03 -2.99 -34.64
N ILE A 595 -2.34 -4.09 -34.35
CA ILE A 595 -1.71 -4.37 -33.05
C ILE A 595 -0.23 -4.05 -33.14
N TRP A 596 0.24 -3.19 -32.25
CA TRP A 596 1.62 -2.73 -32.17
C TRP A 596 2.20 -2.97 -30.79
N LEU A 597 3.50 -3.30 -30.73
CA LEU A 597 4.31 -3.33 -29.52
C LEU A 597 5.16 -2.08 -29.47
N LEU A 598 5.04 -1.31 -28.40
CA LEU A 598 5.88 -0.16 -28.08
C LEU A 598 6.88 -0.51 -26.98
N GLY A 599 8.06 0.12 -27.00
CA GLY A 599 9.09 -0.02 -25.98
C GLY A 599 10.23 -0.94 -26.37
N ALA A 600 11.05 -1.34 -25.38
CA ALA A 600 12.24 -2.15 -25.64
C ALA A 600 11.89 -3.48 -26.29
N PRO A 601 12.58 -3.86 -27.37
CA PRO A 601 12.55 -5.23 -27.82
C PRO A 601 13.33 -6.08 -26.82
N ALA A 602 12.64 -6.62 -25.81
CA ALA A 602 13.23 -7.54 -24.83
C ALA A 602 13.36 -8.94 -25.46
N TRP A 603 14.08 -9.02 -26.58
CA TRP A 603 14.45 -10.28 -27.22
C TRP A 603 15.72 -10.85 -26.56
N ASP A 604 15.77 -10.83 -25.21
CA ASP A 604 16.92 -11.17 -24.39
C ASP A 604 16.53 -12.12 -23.26
N ALA A 605 17.44 -13.00 -22.88
CA ALA A 605 17.27 -13.88 -21.72
C ALA A 605 17.13 -13.08 -20.40
N ALA A 606 17.65 -11.86 -20.34
CA ALA A 606 17.50 -10.94 -19.21
C ALA A 606 16.04 -10.48 -18.95
N ALA A 607 15.09 -10.82 -19.83
CA ALA A 607 13.67 -10.62 -19.61
C ALA A 607 13.02 -11.71 -18.72
N LEU A 608 13.71 -12.83 -18.47
CA LEU A 608 13.17 -13.96 -17.70
C LEU A 608 13.43 -13.92 -16.18
N PRO A 609 14.49 -13.27 -15.65
CA PRO A 609 14.71 -13.23 -14.21
C PRO A 609 13.50 -12.69 -13.44
N GLY A 610 13.01 -13.47 -12.47
CA GLY A 610 11.82 -13.13 -11.69
C GLY A 610 10.48 -13.39 -12.39
N SER A 611 10.46 -13.78 -13.67
CA SER A 611 9.23 -14.04 -14.42
C SER A 611 8.46 -15.26 -13.93
N GLU A 612 7.16 -15.29 -14.20
CA GLU A 612 6.28 -16.42 -13.89
C GLU A 612 6.70 -17.68 -14.64
N LEU A 613 7.21 -17.58 -15.88
CA LEU A 613 7.75 -18.71 -16.62
C LEU A 613 8.95 -19.33 -15.88
N ALA A 614 9.95 -18.52 -15.52
CA ALA A 614 11.14 -19.01 -14.83
C ALA A 614 10.77 -19.64 -13.48
N TRP A 615 9.90 -18.96 -12.71
CA TRP A 615 9.40 -19.47 -11.44
C TRP A 615 8.73 -20.85 -11.56
N ARG A 616 7.81 -21.00 -12.52
CA ARG A 616 7.10 -22.27 -12.72
C ARG A 616 8.00 -23.41 -13.23
N ARG A 617 9.16 -23.09 -13.80
CA ARG A 617 10.20 -24.04 -14.16
C ARG A 617 11.17 -24.34 -13.01
N GLY A 618 10.89 -23.82 -11.80
CA GLY A 618 11.76 -23.98 -10.63
C GLY A 618 13.10 -23.23 -10.76
N ARG A 619 13.14 -22.19 -11.61
CA ARG A 619 14.34 -21.37 -11.88
C ARG A 619 14.13 -20.00 -11.24
N PHE A 620 14.96 -19.69 -10.25
CA PHE A 620 14.85 -18.41 -9.52
C PHE A 620 16.21 -17.72 -9.45
N GLY A 621 16.58 -17.06 -10.52
CA GLY A 621 17.87 -16.39 -10.64
C GLY A 621 17.97 -15.54 -11.90
N GLY A 622 19.21 -15.12 -12.18
CA GLY A 622 19.54 -14.22 -13.29
C GLY A 622 19.53 -12.76 -12.86
N GLN A 623 19.99 -11.91 -13.75
CA GLN A 623 20.07 -10.47 -13.52
C GLN A 623 19.00 -9.76 -14.35
N PRO A 624 17.93 -9.23 -13.70
CA PRO A 624 16.91 -8.45 -14.40
C PRO A 624 17.47 -7.08 -14.82
N TRP A 625 16.78 -6.40 -15.74
CA TRP A 625 17.15 -5.05 -16.16
C TRP A 625 15.91 -4.16 -16.36
N LEU A 626 16.11 -2.86 -16.25
CA LEU A 626 15.11 -1.83 -16.49
C LEU A 626 15.81 -0.60 -17.07
N ASP A 627 15.26 -0.03 -18.14
CA ASP A 627 15.70 1.24 -18.73
C ASP A 627 14.73 2.36 -18.32
N LEU A 628 15.15 3.20 -17.37
CA LEU A 628 14.34 4.31 -16.88
C LEU A 628 14.14 5.40 -17.93
N ALA A 629 15.13 5.64 -18.81
CA ALA A 629 15.00 6.64 -19.84
C ALA A 629 13.91 6.23 -20.86
N LEU A 630 13.93 4.97 -21.26
CA LEU A 630 12.90 4.40 -22.13
C LEU A 630 11.52 4.42 -21.46
N ALA A 631 11.42 4.10 -20.16
CA ALA A 631 10.16 4.15 -19.43
C ALA A 631 9.55 5.56 -19.44
N VAL A 632 10.36 6.60 -19.23
CA VAL A 632 9.95 8.02 -19.33
C VAL A 632 9.43 8.34 -20.73
N GLN A 633 10.18 7.93 -21.78
CA GLN A 633 9.80 8.15 -23.18
C GLN A 633 8.47 7.46 -23.50
N LEU A 634 8.29 6.24 -23.02
CA LEU A 634 7.08 5.45 -23.25
C LEU A 634 5.84 6.05 -22.59
N VAL A 635 5.95 6.47 -21.31
CA VAL A 635 4.87 7.18 -20.60
C VAL A 635 4.50 8.48 -21.33
N SER A 636 5.51 9.25 -21.78
CA SER A 636 5.30 10.47 -22.55
C SER A 636 4.61 10.20 -23.91
N LEU A 637 5.04 9.14 -24.62
CA LEU A 637 4.44 8.74 -25.89
C LEU A 637 2.98 8.35 -25.73
N LEU A 638 2.65 7.52 -24.73
CA LEU A 638 1.27 7.10 -24.44
C LEU A 638 0.37 8.31 -24.16
N GLY A 639 0.83 9.26 -23.35
CA GLY A 639 0.12 10.50 -23.07
C GLY A 639 -0.13 11.32 -24.35
N ALA A 640 0.88 11.46 -25.21
CA ALA A 640 0.76 12.18 -26.48
C ALA A 640 -0.19 11.49 -27.48
N LEU A 641 -0.17 10.17 -27.56
CA LEU A 641 -1.07 9.38 -28.41
C LEU A 641 -2.52 9.44 -27.90
N SER A 642 -2.71 9.34 -26.59
CA SER A 642 -4.03 9.47 -25.94
C SER A 642 -4.64 10.85 -26.17
N ALA A 643 -3.89 11.92 -25.94
CA ALA A 643 -4.36 13.30 -26.16
C ALA A 643 -4.81 13.59 -27.60
N ARG A 644 -4.28 12.83 -28.58
CA ARG A 644 -4.65 12.91 -29.99
C ARG A 644 -5.83 11.99 -30.36
N GLY A 645 -6.31 11.15 -29.43
CA GLY A 645 -7.30 10.12 -29.71
C GLY A 645 -6.80 9.05 -30.68
N SER A 646 -5.48 8.80 -30.73
CA SER A 646 -4.86 7.88 -31.67
C SER A 646 -4.94 6.42 -31.24
N LEU A 647 -5.19 6.17 -29.95
CA LEU A 647 -5.27 4.83 -29.38
C LEU A 647 -6.72 4.32 -29.34
N ARG A 648 -6.90 3.10 -29.85
CA ARG A 648 -8.14 2.33 -29.71
C ARG A 648 -8.13 1.48 -28.45
N GLY A 649 -6.94 1.11 -28.02
CA GLY A 649 -6.68 0.38 -26.79
C GLY A 649 -5.21 0.34 -26.44
N ALA A 650 -4.94 0.10 -25.15
CA ALA A 650 -3.59 -0.10 -24.63
C ALA A 650 -3.61 -1.11 -23.49
N HIS A 651 -2.49 -1.82 -23.31
CA HIS A 651 -2.25 -2.74 -22.20
C HIS A 651 -0.73 -2.92 -22.02
N ASP A 652 -0.24 -2.79 -20.81
CA ASP A 652 1.15 -3.06 -20.50
C ASP A 652 1.49 -4.56 -20.57
N THR A 653 2.77 -4.91 -20.59
CA THR A 653 3.20 -6.30 -20.52
C THR A 653 3.84 -6.57 -19.16
N SER A 654 3.12 -7.24 -18.29
CA SER A 654 3.54 -7.59 -16.92
C SER A 654 3.62 -9.11 -16.73
N VAL A 655 2.96 -9.67 -15.72
CA VAL A 655 3.02 -11.11 -15.39
C VAL A 655 2.67 -12.00 -16.58
N GLY A 656 3.58 -12.92 -16.92
CA GLY A 656 3.46 -13.84 -18.06
C GLY A 656 3.84 -13.23 -19.40
N GLY A 657 4.30 -11.97 -19.40
CA GLY A 657 4.87 -11.27 -20.56
C GLY A 657 3.87 -11.00 -21.69
N LEU A 658 4.41 -10.80 -22.89
CA LEU A 658 3.66 -10.45 -24.09
C LEU A 658 2.57 -11.48 -24.44
N GLY A 659 2.83 -12.78 -24.22
CA GLY A 659 1.88 -13.85 -24.55
C GLY A 659 0.61 -13.75 -23.70
N VAL A 660 0.76 -13.54 -22.40
CA VAL A 660 -0.39 -13.37 -21.48
C VAL A 660 -1.08 -12.02 -21.71
N ALA A 661 -0.35 -10.96 -22.01
CA ALA A 661 -0.94 -9.66 -22.35
C ALA A 661 -1.83 -9.73 -23.61
N LEU A 662 -1.36 -10.40 -24.68
CA LEU A 662 -2.17 -10.66 -25.88
C LEU A 662 -3.42 -11.48 -25.57
N ALA A 663 -3.28 -12.51 -24.72
CA ALA A 663 -4.41 -13.34 -24.30
C ALA A 663 -5.47 -12.53 -23.50
N ARG A 664 -5.01 -11.67 -22.58
CA ARG A 664 -5.91 -10.81 -21.79
C ARG A 664 -6.67 -9.81 -22.66
N LEU A 665 -5.98 -9.16 -23.61
CA LEU A 665 -6.61 -8.26 -24.59
C LEU A 665 -7.65 -9.01 -25.46
N ALA A 666 -7.33 -10.21 -25.92
CA ALA A 666 -8.26 -11.03 -26.68
C ALA A 666 -9.52 -11.39 -25.89
N ILE A 667 -9.34 -11.78 -24.61
CA ILE A 667 -10.46 -12.07 -23.69
C ILE A 667 -11.30 -10.82 -23.43
N ALA A 668 -10.66 -9.69 -23.13
CA ALA A 668 -11.35 -8.44 -22.81
C ALA A 668 -12.12 -7.85 -24.01
N SER A 669 -11.60 -8.09 -25.22
CA SER A 669 -12.21 -7.63 -26.46
C SER A 669 -13.31 -8.54 -26.99
N ASP A 670 -13.43 -9.77 -26.50
CA ASP A 670 -14.22 -10.84 -27.12
C ASP A 670 -13.86 -11.03 -28.61
N ARG A 671 -12.59 -10.85 -28.94
CA ARG A 671 -12.05 -10.91 -30.31
C ARG A 671 -10.63 -11.45 -30.29
N GLY A 672 -10.34 -12.35 -31.19
CA GLY A 672 -9.01 -12.89 -31.39
C GLY A 672 -8.05 -11.93 -32.07
N ALA A 673 -6.89 -12.45 -32.43
CA ALA A 673 -5.88 -11.73 -33.20
C ALA A 673 -4.97 -12.71 -33.94
N THR A 674 -4.37 -12.23 -35.04
CA THR A 674 -3.25 -12.91 -35.72
C THR A 674 -2.03 -12.02 -35.59
N VAL A 675 -1.01 -12.49 -34.89
CA VAL A 675 0.23 -11.73 -34.62
C VAL A 675 1.47 -12.55 -34.97
N SER A 676 2.50 -11.86 -35.45
CA SER A 676 3.82 -12.40 -35.71
C SER A 676 4.87 -11.50 -35.09
N LEU A 677 5.71 -12.06 -34.24
CA LEU A 677 6.81 -11.30 -33.67
C LEU A 677 7.88 -11.04 -34.72
N PRO A 678 8.68 -9.96 -34.58
CA PRO A 678 9.78 -9.64 -35.47
C PRO A 678 10.81 -10.79 -35.57
N PRO A 679 11.56 -10.88 -36.65
CA PRO A 679 12.55 -11.97 -36.84
C PRO A 679 13.58 -12.09 -35.72
N GLU A 680 13.95 -10.98 -35.11
CA GLU A 680 14.91 -10.91 -33.99
C GLU A 680 14.44 -11.69 -32.77
N ALA A 681 13.12 -11.77 -32.57
CA ALA A 681 12.50 -12.54 -31.47
C ALA A 681 12.70 -14.06 -31.61
N ALA A 682 13.02 -14.54 -32.81
CA ALA A 682 13.16 -15.98 -33.10
C ALA A 682 14.38 -16.63 -32.46
N ALA A 683 15.41 -15.83 -32.10
CA ALA A 683 16.61 -16.36 -31.45
C ALA A 683 16.34 -16.86 -30.02
N LEU A 684 15.45 -16.18 -29.28
CA LEU A 684 15.09 -16.48 -27.89
C LEU A 684 13.57 -16.44 -27.73
N PRO A 685 12.83 -17.38 -28.33
CA PRO A 685 11.41 -17.24 -28.55
C PRO A 685 10.58 -17.28 -27.26
N SER A 686 11.01 -18.04 -26.24
CA SER A 686 10.32 -18.04 -24.92
C SER A 686 10.56 -16.77 -24.14
N ALA A 687 11.79 -16.22 -24.15
CA ALA A 687 12.05 -14.93 -23.51
C ALA A 687 11.27 -13.79 -24.21
N SER A 688 11.20 -13.85 -25.56
CA SER A 688 10.47 -12.85 -26.35
C SER A 688 8.97 -12.82 -26.04
N LEU A 689 8.37 -14.01 -25.83
CA LEU A 689 6.92 -14.12 -25.61
C LEU A 689 6.52 -14.06 -24.13
N PHE A 690 7.35 -14.57 -23.23
CA PHE A 690 7.00 -14.75 -21.80
C PHE A 690 7.92 -14.00 -20.85
N GLY A 691 8.89 -13.24 -21.34
CA GLY A 691 9.72 -12.39 -20.51
C GLY A 691 8.93 -11.20 -19.95
N GLU A 692 9.26 -10.79 -18.70
CA GLU A 692 8.53 -9.78 -17.93
C GLU A 692 9.32 -8.50 -17.66
N SER A 693 10.43 -8.27 -18.39
CA SER A 693 11.16 -7.02 -18.25
C SER A 693 10.28 -5.83 -18.62
N GLY A 694 10.29 -4.79 -17.77
CA GLY A 694 9.44 -3.63 -17.90
C GLY A 694 9.72 -2.77 -19.15
N GLY A 695 8.76 -1.91 -19.46
CA GLY A 695 8.89 -0.95 -20.56
C GLY A 695 8.40 -1.46 -21.90
N ARG A 696 7.39 -2.32 -21.92
CA ARG A 696 6.67 -2.74 -23.15
C ARG A 696 5.17 -2.53 -22.98
N VAL A 697 4.53 -2.02 -24.03
CA VAL A 697 3.08 -1.79 -24.07
C VAL A 697 2.52 -2.26 -25.40
N LEU A 698 1.45 -3.04 -25.35
CA LEU A 698 0.60 -3.35 -26.49
C LEU A 698 -0.38 -2.21 -26.73
N VAL A 699 -0.44 -1.73 -27.96
CA VAL A 699 -1.45 -0.76 -28.36
C VAL A 699 -2.22 -1.23 -29.60
N ALA A 700 -3.50 -0.87 -29.64
CA ALA A 700 -4.33 -1.05 -30.81
C ALA A 700 -4.63 0.31 -31.43
N VAL A 701 -4.52 0.41 -32.76
CA VAL A 701 -4.85 1.61 -33.52
C VAL A 701 -5.76 1.26 -34.69
N THR A 702 -6.52 2.24 -35.20
CA THR A 702 -7.40 2.03 -36.35
C THR A 702 -6.60 1.64 -37.59
N PRO A 703 -7.18 0.83 -38.49
CA PRO A 703 -6.51 0.43 -39.75
C PRO A 703 -5.97 1.63 -40.52
N GLY A 704 -4.70 1.56 -40.94
CA GLY A 704 -4.01 2.62 -41.69
C GLY A 704 -3.42 3.75 -40.84
N SER A 705 -3.58 3.73 -39.51
CA SER A 705 -3.02 4.75 -38.61
C SER A 705 -1.58 4.45 -38.14
N GLY A 706 -1.04 3.27 -38.51
CA GLY A 706 0.28 2.82 -38.08
C GLY A 706 1.44 3.74 -38.47
N ALA A 707 1.37 4.40 -39.59
CA ALA A 707 2.40 5.39 -40.01
C ALA A 707 2.48 6.59 -39.06
N GLY A 708 1.31 7.05 -38.57
CA GLY A 708 1.24 8.13 -37.57
C GLY A 708 1.78 7.71 -36.21
N LEU A 709 1.50 6.45 -35.80
CA LEU A 709 2.06 5.85 -34.60
C LEU A 709 3.60 5.76 -34.69
N LEU A 710 4.14 5.23 -35.80
CA LEU A 710 5.59 5.14 -36.03
C LEU A 710 6.26 6.51 -35.90
N GLY A 711 5.72 7.51 -36.63
CA GLY A 711 6.27 8.86 -36.59
C GLY A 711 6.25 9.47 -35.17
N ALA A 712 5.22 9.18 -34.35
CA ALA A 712 5.16 9.62 -32.96
C ALA A 712 6.18 8.88 -32.07
N ALA A 713 6.33 7.56 -32.28
CA ALA A 713 7.29 6.74 -31.56
C ALA A 713 8.74 7.15 -31.88
N ASP A 714 9.07 7.33 -33.15
CA ASP A 714 10.40 7.78 -33.62
C ASP A 714 10.76 9.15 -33.02
N ALA A 715 9.79 10.08 -32.98
CA ALA A 715 10.00 11.41 -32.41
C ALA A 715 10.29 11.39 -30.88
N GLN A 716 9.86 10.34 -30.18
CA GLN A 716 10.12 10.12 -28.75
C GLN A 716 11.29 9.15 -28.50
N GLY A 717 11.92 8.59 -29.55
CA GLY A 717 12.98 7.59 -29.43
C GLY A 717 12.48 6.23 -28.90
N VAL A 718 11.20 5.93 -29.06
CA VAL A 718 10.58 4.66 -28.64
C VAL A 718 10.50 3.72 -29.84
N SER A 719 11.02 2.50 -29.70
CA SER A 719 10.84 1.49 -30.73
C SER A 719 9.37 1.05 -30.84
N ALA A 720 8.89 0.85 -32.07
CA ALA A 720 7.54 0.38 -32.32
C ALA A 720 7.56 -0.73 -33.39
N ALA A 721 6.94 -1.86 -33.08
CA ALA A 721 6.83 -3.01 -33.97
C ALA A 721 5.37 -3.35 -34.23
N ARG A 722 5.00 -3.41 -35.53
CA ARG A 722 3.67 -3.93 -35.89
C ARG A 722 3.67 -5.43 -35.73
N LEU A 723 2.81 -5.95 -34.86
CA LEU A 723 2.69 -7.38 -34.61
C LEU A 723 1.65 -8.05 -35.51
N GLY A 724 0.53 -7.37 -35.81
CA GLY A 724 -0.54 -8.00 -36.57
C GLY A 724 -1.85 -7.25 -36.56
N VAL A 725 -2.93 -7.97 -36.62
CA VAL A 725 -4.29 -7.44 -36.75
C VAL A 725 -5.24 -8.20 -35.82
N ALA A 726 -6.13 -7.44 -35.16
CA ALA A 726 -7.21 -8.00 -34.35
C ALA A 726 -8.34 -8.56 -35.21
N GLY A 727 -8.92 -9.68 -34.79
CA GLY A 727 -10.05 -10.33 -35.47
C GLY A 727 -10.09 -11.84 -35.24
N GLY A 728 -11.21 -12.43 -35.63
CA GLY A 728 -11.45 -13.86 -35.46
C GLY A 728 -11.86 -14.27 -34.05
N ASP A 729 -11.94 -15.58 -33.83
CA ASP A 729 -12.43 -16.25 -32.62
C ASP A 729 -11.32 -16.93 -31.78
N GLY A 730 -10.06 -16.64 -32.11
CA GLY A 730 -8.90 -17.20 -31.44
C GLY A 730 -7.66 -16.34 -31.60
N LEU A 731 -6.64 -16.67 -30.82
CA LEU A 731 -5.34 -16.02 -30.83
C LEU A 731 -4.33 -16.92 -31.57
N ALA A 732 -3.78 -16.42 -32.65
CA ALA A 732 -2.70 -17.05 -33.41
C ALA A 732 -1.42 -16.23 -33.25
N ILE A 733 -0.34 -16.86 -32.74
CA ILE A 733 0.95 -16.21 -32.48
C ILE A 733 2.04 -16.97 -33.25
N VAL A 734 2.90 -16.25 -33.96
CA VAL A 734 4.08 -16.78 -34.64
C VAL A 734 5.34 -16.14 -34.04
N VAL A 735 6.28 -16.97 -33.59
CA VAL A 735 7.60 -16.55 -33.12
C VAL A 735 8.65 -17.46 -33.75
N GLY A 736 9.36 -16.96 -34.80
CA GLY A 736 10.24 -17.80 -35.59
C GLY A 736 9.49 -18.98 -36.25
N GLU A 737 9.90 -20.21 -35.87
CA GLU A 737 9.24 -21.44 -36.33
C GLU A 737 8.04 -21.85 -35.42
N ALA A 738 7.99 -21.35 -34.19
CA ALA A 738 6.92 -21.69 -33.26
C ALA A 738 5.58 -21.03 -33.66
N ARG A 739 4.51 -21.85 -33.58
CA ARG A 739 3.15 -21.42 -33.91
C ARG A 739 2.22 -21.83 -32.78
N LEU A 740 1.58 -20.85 -32.15
CA LEU A 740 0.58 -21.08 -31.12
C LEU A 740 -0.79 -20.73 -31.73
N SER A 741 -1.80 -21.57 -31.45
CA SER A 741 -3.18 -21.31 -31.85
C SER A 741 -4.11 -21.74 -30.71
N VAL A 742 -4.92 -20.79 -30.23
CA VAL A 742 -5.77 -20.97 -29.04
C VAL A 742 -7.10 -20.30 -29.29
N SER A 743 -8.22 -21.00 -29.05
CA SER A 743 -9.54 -20.38 -29.12
C SER A 743 -9.79 -19.44 -27.94
N LEU A 744 -10.70 -18.47 -28.10
CA LEU A 744 -11.13 -17.60 -27.01
C LEU A 744 -11.69 -18.38 -25.82
N ASP A 745 -12.39 -19.49 -26.08
CA ASP A 745 -12.95 -20.34 -25.02
C ASP A 745 -11.86 -21.04 -24.20
N GLN A 746 -10.78 -21.51 -24.84
CA GLN A 746 -9.63 -22.09 -24.14
C GLN A 746 -8.90 -21.03 -23.31
N LEU A 747 -8.72 -19.83 -23.86
CA LEU A 747 -8.12 -18.70 -23.12
C LEU A 747 -8.97 -18.33 -21.89
N ARG A 748 -10.28 -18.21 -22.05
CA ARG A 748 -11.20 -17.94 -20.94
C ARG A 748 -11.18 -19.03 -19.87
N ALA A 749 -11.22 -20.29 -20.30
CA ALA A 749 -11.16 -21.42 -19.39
C ALA A 749 -9.88 -21.40 -18.53
N ALA A 750 -8.73 -21.18 -19.16
CA ALA A 750 -7.46 -21.07 -18.46
C ALA A 750 -7.44 -19.86 -17.51
N TRP A 751 -7.86 -18.67 -17.98
CA TRP A 751 -7.86 -17.45 -17.18
C TRP A 751 -8.83 -17.49 -15.99
N THR A 752 -9.94 -18.20 -16.11
CA THR A 752 -10.96 -18.34 -15.04
C THR A 752 -10.76 -19.58 -14.16
N THR A 753 -9.60 -20.22 -14.22
CA THR A 753 -9.24 -21.32 -13.31
C THR A 753 -9.48 -20.88 -11.85
N PRO A 754 -10.23 -21.64 -11.04
CA PRO A 754 -10.49 -21.30 -9.64
C PRO A 754 -9.22 -21.22 -8.79
N PHE A 755 -9.31 -20.47 -7.69
CA PHE A 755 -8.29 -20.49 -6.64
C PHE A 755 -8.37 -21.77 -5.83
#